data_73c5ac7fd412b7b665654a5be590b02f
#
_entry.id   73c5ac7fd412b7b665654a5be590b02f
#
_cell.length_a   1.000
_cell.length_b   1.000
_cell.length_c   1.000
_cell.angle_alpha   90.00
_cell.angle_beta   90.00
_cell.angle_gamma   90.00
#
_symmetry.space_group_name_H-M   'P 1'
#
loop_
_entity.id
_entity.type
_entity.pdbx_description
1 polymer ?
#
loop_
_entity_poly.entity_id
_entity_poly.type
_entity_poly.pdbx_seq_one_letter_code
_entity_poly.pdbx_strand_id
1 'polypeptide(L)'
;MSVSRVRALLLVAATFVVPGSARAASEARPSSRELSVRLEQVSGQLRTAEENLRFVETQYTQRPEPTGAEARLRRFSDGEIQYLLEEWANASVLFYDLVSDPEFRSHERYPHALFFLSESLYQQRNYVGARLYLRELLAQPDTRLYREALGRYLEVAGRLNQFTGLDEYIERARQLSGGQLSPELEYVYGKWLFKRTDLPDLERRERARASFARLAAMPEGRFQKQSAYFLGVLSVQEGDYAGAVERFRPLATTTPQEPELQRLQELASLSLGRLLYELGRYDEALDRYTELPRDSDAFVESLYEIAWVHVKKGDYEKAKNATDILLLVAPESAVAPDARILQGHLELKLRRYAEATATYEEVISTYKPVREQLDTLLKTKQDPVAYFDGLLARNERTLDFTTLLPPLARRYAATQTEVADAVGMTQDIETSRQGAEESKAIATRILQALEERGLEVFPELQEGYQRAEAVDSALARAELLLVQLEGEVLRERLTSEERTALETLRQESAVLRARFSTLPASQEELEARRVRMQTQVDELDREAYRLGYELRSMSAITTAVRKWVDDTREERQGNPAEEQEFLTQLNNEEKTVEALEAELLRLRARLADERNSATAFVSGEDVIRERYRETVAREHALLATAEARLSGDDVALVGQSHEARQRAESLRTRVGTARQSLRTQVEQRGKDIRNKVLVEQQLLQGYGEEVTRVTGGARDMVGRIAFESIQKVRRQFYDLVLKADVGLVDVAFTRKQDKTTEIQKLSSQKDDELQSLEAEFKEVLEDAN
;
A
#
# COMPACT_ATOMS: atom_id res chain seq x y z
N MET A 1 -0.35 -8.57 35.14
CA MET A 1 -1.17 -7.69 36.03
C MET A 1 -2.64 -7.99 35.79
N SER A 2 -3.37 -8.28 36.85
CA SER A 2 -4.64 -9.01 36.94
C SER A 2 -5.81 -8.39 36.16
N VAL A 3 -6.53 -9.24 35.40
CA VAL A 3 -7.76 -9.01 34.63
C VAL A 3 -8.94 -8.46 35.47
N SER A 4 -8.73 -8.20 36.76
CA SER A 4 -9.77 -7.82 37.73
C SER A 4 -10.13 -6.32 37.78
N ARG A 5 -9.44 -5.45 37.02
CA ARG A 5 -9.67 -3.98 37.07
C ARG A 5 -10.56 -3.41 35.96
N VAL A 6 -10.94 -4.18 34.97
CA VAL A 6 -11.76 -3.70 33.84
C VAL A 6 -13.28 -3.81 34.12
N ARG A 7 -13.71 -4.51 35.17
CA ARG A 7 -15.15 -4.63 35.52
C ARG A 7 -15.69 -3.61 36.53
N ALA A 8 -14.86 -2.65 36.98
CA ALA A 8 -15.24 -1.72 38.05
C ALA A 8 -15.62 -0.29 37.60
N LEU A 9 -15.73 -0.02 36.30
CA LEU A 9 -15.96 1.35 35.78
C LEU A 9 -17.36 1.59 35.19
N LEU A 10 -18.35 0.77 35.53
CA LEU A 10 -19.74 0.92 35.07
C LEU A 10 -20.74 1.15 36.20
N LEU A 11 -20.28 1.70 37.35
CA LEU A 11 -21.18 2.10 38.45
C LEU A 11 -20.72 3.44 39.02
N VAL A 12 -20.85 4.51 38.24
CA VAL A 12 -20.95 5.86 38.82
C VAL A 12 -22.38 6.02 39.28
N ALA A 13 -22.62 5.66 40.53
CA ALA A 13 -23.85 5.99 41.21
C ALA A 13 -23.92 7.52 41.35
N ALA A 14 -24.78 8.15 40.59
CA ALA A 14 -25.20 9.50 40.84
C ALA A 14 -25.88 9.52 42.23
N THR A 15 -25.19 9.97 43.25
CA THR A 15 -25.76 10.34 44.55
C THR A 15 -26.68 11.53 44.31
N PHE A 16 -27.96 11.25 44.11
CA PHE A 16 -29.00 12.28 44.22
C PHE A 16 -29.10 12.71 45.69
N VAL A 17 -28.69 13.93 45.96
CA VAL A 17 -29.11 14.64 47.15
C VAL A 17 -30.60 14.87 47.00
N VAL A 18 -31.39 14.13 47.77
CA VAL A 18 -32.80 14.40 47.95
C VAL A 18 -32.90 15.69 48.77
N PRO A 19 -33.41 16.79 48.24
CA PRO A 19 -33.73 17.95 49.10
C PRO A 19 -34.87 17.54 50.00
N GLY A 20 -34.62 17.72 51.30
CA GLY A 20 -35.58 17.42 52.35
C GLY A 20 -36.91 18.09 52.09
N SER A 21 -37.95 17.41 52.59
CA SER A 21 -39.33 17.82 52.61
C SER A 21 -39.48 19.32 53.00
N ALA A 22 -39.56 20.17 51.98
CA ALA A 22 -40.09 21.52 52.17
C ALA A 22 -41.60 21.39 52.38
N ARG A 23 -42.04 21.79 53.58
CA ARG A 23 -43.43 22.04 53.88
C ARG A 23 -44.02 22.90 52.77
N ALA A 24 -45.10 22.45 52.15
CA ALA A 24 -45.89 23.19 51.18
C ALA A 24 -46.37 24.50 51.85
N ALA A 25 -45.62 25.58 51.63
CA ALA A 25 -46.20 26.91 51.76
C ALA A 25 -47.26 26.98 50.63
N SER A 26 -48.46 27.38 50.99
CA SER A 26 -49.51 27.71 50.04
C SER A 26 -49.01 28.86 49.18
N GLU A 27 -48.36 28.54 48.03
CA GLU A 27 -48.00 29.53 47.04
C GLU A 27 -49.30 30.16 46.52
N ALA A 28 -49.41 31.46 46.66
CA ALA A 28 -50.50 32.25 46.13
C ALA A 28 -50.59 31.99 44.60
N ARG A 29 -51.77 31.90 44.04
CA ARG A 29 -52.00 31.76 42.59
C ARG A 29 -51.21 32.85 41.84
N PRO A 30 -50.44 32.52 40.77
CA PRO A 30 -49.78 33.53 39.96
C PRO A 30 -50.78 34.54 39.37
N SER A 31 -50.43 35.79 39.26
CA SER A 31 -51.29 36.81 38.68
C SER A 31 -51.56 36.52 37.19
N SER A 32 -52.69 36.95 36.65
CA SER A 32 -53.04 36.79 35.23
C SER A 32 -51.95 37.36 34.31
N ARG A 33 -51.27 38.39 34.76
CA ARG A 33 -50.09 38.96 34.03
C ARG A 33 -48.91 38.02 33.98
N GLU A 34 -48.56 37.36 35.07
CA GLU A 34 -47.47 36.37 35.11
C GLU A 34 -47.81 35.15 34.25
N LEU A 35 -49.04 34.70 34.28
CA LEU A 35 -49.53 33.58 33.43
C LEU A 35 -49.48 33.96 31.94
N SER A 36 -49.86 35.18 31.56
CA SER A 36 -49.73 35.69 30.18
C SER A 36 -48.26 35.75 29.72
N VAL A 37 -47.32 36.17 30.57
CA VAL A 37 -45.89 36.19 30.24
C VAL A 37 -45.36 34.76 30.03
N ARG A 38 -45.76 33.80 30.85
CA ARG A 38 -45.36 32.38 30.65
C ARG A 38 -45.94 31.82 29.35
N LEU A 39 -47.20 32.13 29.01
CA LEU A 39 -47.79 31.72 27.75
C LEU A 39 -47.06 32.31 26.55
N GLU A 40 -46.63 33.56 26.64
CA GLU A 40 -45.83 34.19 25.60
C GLU A 40 -44.44 33.52 25.45
N GLN A 41 -43.81 33.12 26.56
CA GLN A 41 -42.57 32.33 26.53
C GLN A 41 -42.77 30.98 25.83
N VAL A 42 -43.83 30.24 26.12
CA VAL A 42 -44.17 28.98 25.43
C VAL A 42 -44.42 29.22 23.96
N SER A 43 -45.13 30.28 23.59
CA SER A 43 -45.38 30.67 22.21
C SER A 43 -44.07 31.01 21.47
N GLY A 44 -43.06 31.59 22.18
CA GLY A 44 -41.71 31.80 21.69
C GLY A 44 -41.00 30.46 21.42
N GLN A 45 -41.08 29.52 22.36
CA GLN A 45 -40.47 28.17 22.18
C GLN A 45 -41.10 27.43 20.99
N LEU A 46 -42.42 27.53 20.75
CA LEU A 46 -43.06 26.96 19.59
C LEU A 46 -42.59 27.58 18.27
N ARG A 47 -42.31 28.90 18.25
CA ARG A 47 -41.71 29.55 17.04
C ARG A 47 -40.31 29.03 16.76
N THR A 48 -39.45 28.90 17.78
CA THR A 48 -38.11 28.34 17.63
C THR A 48 -38.18 26.87 17.17
N ALA A 49 -39.09 26.07 17.69
CA ALA A 49 -39.34 24.70 17.22
C ALA A 49 -39.79 24.66 15.75
N GLU A 50 -40.65 25.59 15.33
CA GLU A 50 -41.03 25.69 13.91
C GLU A 50 -39.87 26.08 12.99
N GLU A 51 -39.00 27.01 13.39
CA GLU A 51 -37.82 27.40 12.65
C GLU A 51 -36.85 26.20 12.49
N ASN A 52 -36.60 25.48 13.56
CA ASN A 52 -35.79 24.28 13.54
C ASN A 52 -36.40 23.19 12.65
N LEU A 53 -37.71 23.01 12.68
CA LEU A 53 -38.41 22.06 11.80
C LEU A 53 -38.27 22.46 10.32
N ARG A 54 -38.45 23.74 9.98
CA ARG A 54 -38.24 24.23 8.61
C ARG A 54 -36.83 23.96 8.13
N PHE A 55 -35.82 24.10 9.00
CA PHE A 55 -34.45 23.77 8.67
C PHE A 55 -34.32 22.28 8.33
N VAL A 56 -34.91 21.39 9.12
CA VAL A 56 -34.90 19.95 8.82
C VAL A 56 -35.62 19.66 7.50
N GLU A 57 -36.79 20.24 7.26
CA GLU A 57 -37.55 20.04 6.02
C GLU A 57 -36.75 20.50 4.79
N THR A 58 -36.07 21.67 4.86
CA THR A 58 -35.38 22.22 3.70
C THR A 58 -34.01 21.57 3.46
N GLN A 59 -33.26 21.23 4.50
CA GLN A 59 -31.88 20.73 4.35
C GLN A 59 -31.81 19.21 4.18
N TYR A 60 -32.73 18.45 4.78
CA TYR A 60 -32.60 16.99 4.82
C TYR A 60 -33.77 16.26 4.10
N THR A 61 -34.96 16.84 4.00
CA THR A 61 -36.08 16.14 3.33
C THR A 61 -36.39 16.65 1.92
N GLN A 62 -36.08 17.90 1.63
CA GLN A 62 -36.38 18.53 0.34
C GLN A 62 -35.12 18.79 -0.54
N ARG A 63 -33.94 18.54 -0.01
CA ARG A 63 -32.72 18.69 -0.79
C ARG A 63 -32.67 17.57 -1.81
N PRO A 64 -32.94 17.82 -3.10
CA PRO A 64 -32.70 16.79 -4.11
C PRO A 64 -31.20 16.51 -4.10
N GLU A 65 -30.83 15.25 -4.02
CA GLU A 65 -29.47 14.90 -4.42
C GLU A 65 -29.30 15.44 -5.84
N PRO A 66 -28.14 16.05 -6.15
CA PRO A 66 -27.84 16.40 -7.52
C PRO A 66 -27.94 15.10 -8.32
N THR A 67 -28.99 14.98 -9.11
CA THR A 67 -29.26 13.81 -9.96
C THR A 67 -28.91 14.15 -11.41
N GLY A 68 -28.52 13.17 -12.18
CA GLY A 68 -28.28 13.37 -13.59
C GLY A 68 -26.89 13.97 -13.91
N ALA A 69 -26.85 14.81 -14.94
CA ALA A 69 -25.58 15.33 -15.51
C ALA A 69 -24.75 16.16 -14.50
N GLU A 70 -25.39 16.94 -13.64
CA GLU A 70 -24.71 17.79 -12.65
C GLU A 70 -23.99 16.97 -11.58
N ALA A 71 -24.63 15.90 -11.08
CA ALA A 71 -24.02 14.97 -10.11
C ALA A 71 -22.79 14.29 -10.69
N ARG A 72 -22.84 13.89 -11.96
CA ARG A 72 -21.74 13.25 -12.65
C ARG A 72 -20.56 14.20 -12.85
N LEU A 73 -20.84 15.46 -13.22
CA LEU A 73 -19.79 16.48 -13.37
C LEU A 73 -19.13 16.82 -12.04
N ARG A 74 -19.91 16.92 -10.97
CA ARG A 74 -19.38 17.14 -9.63
C ARG A 74 -18.49 15.98 -9.20
N ARG A 75 -18.95 14.72 -9.38
CA ARG A 75 -18.17 13.53 -9.09
C ARG A 75 -16.89 13.44 -9.91
N PHE A 76 -16.93 13.89 -11.18
CA PHE A 76 -15.75 13.97 -12.02
C PHE A 76 -14.72 14.98 -11.45
N SER A 77 -15.17 16.17 -11.03
CA SER A 77 -14.30 17.17 -10.41
C SER A 77 -13.74 16.72 -9.07
N ASP A 78 -14.55 16.02 -8.25
CA ASP A 78 -14.07 15.42 -7.01
C ASP A 78 -12.98 14.36 -7.29
N GLY A 79 -13.14 13.56 -8.34
CA GLY A 79 -12.14 12.61 -8.82
C GLY A 79 -10.86 13.29 -9.29
N GLU A 80 -10.95 14.39 -10.05
CA GLU A 80 -9.77 15.19 -10.47
C GLU A 80 -9.01 15.74 -9.26
N ILE A 81 -9.72 16.22 -8.22
CA ILE A 81 -9.08 16.68 -6.98
C ILE A 81 -8.31 15.54 -6.29
N GLN A 82 -8.93 14.37 -6.12
CA GLN A 82 -8.26 13.22 -5.51
C GLN A 82 -7.04 12.77 -6.33
N TYR A 83 -7.15 12.79 -7.66
CA TYR A 83 -6.04 12.46 -8.56
C TYR A 83 -4.87 13.45 -8.42
N LEU A 84 -5.14 14.75 -8.34
CA LEU A 84 -4.13 15.80 -8.14
C LEU A 84 -3.47 15.74 -6.76
N LEU A 85 -4.19 15.23 -5.75
CA LEU A 85 -3.66 14.99 -4.40
C LEU A 85 -2.89 13.66 -4.30
N GLU A 86 -2.74 12.92 -5.40
CA GLU A 86 -2.12 11.58 -5.46
C GLU A 86 -2.83 10.52 -4.59
N GLU A 87 -4.09 10.77 -4.21
CA GLU A 87 -4.96 9.84 -3.48
C GLU A 87 -5.56 8.81 -4.45
N TRP A 88 -4.68 7.96 -5.00
CA TRP A 88 -4.99 7.06 -6.12
C TRP A 88 -6.16 6.12 -5.86
N ALA A 89 -6.30 5.63 -4.63
CA ALA A 89 -7.39 4.73 -4.24
C ALA A 89 -8.75 5.45 -4.32
N ASN A 90 -8.85 6.67 -3.76
CA ASN A 90 -10.06 7.47 -3.78
C ASN A 90 -10.42 7.92 -5.21
N ALA A 91 -9.42 8.37 -5.97
CA ALA A 91 -9.58 8.76 -7.37
C ALA A 91 -10.11 7.60 -8.21
N SER A 92 -9.54 6.40 -8.07
CA SER A 92 -9.96 5.23 -8.83
C SER A 92 -11.42 4.85 -8.55
N VAL A 93 -11.90 4.95 -7.32
CA VAL A 93 -13.30 4.68 -6.96
C VAL A 93 -14.24 5.66 -7.64
N LEU A 94 -13.92 6.97 -7.59
CA LEU A 94 -14.77 8.01 -8.18
C LEU A 94 -14.84 7.89 -9.71
N PHE A 95 -13.71 7.66 -10.38
CA PHE A 95 -13.69 7.48 -11.82
C PHE A 95 -14.29 6.14 -12.26
N TYR A 96 -14.13 5.07 -11.48
CA TYR A 96 -14.77 3.79 -11.75
C TYR A 96 -16.29 3.90 -11.74
N ASP A 97 -16.86 4.58 -10.76
CA ASP A 97 -18.30 4.82 -10.67
C ASP A 97 -18.83 5.59 -11.90
N LEU A 98 -18.06 6.57 -12.39
CA LEU A 98 -18.39 7.31 -13.63
C LEU A 98 -18.29 6.45 -14.89
N VAL A 99 -17.22 5.67 -15.01
CA VAL A 99 -17.00 4.80 -16.17
C VAL A 99 -18.03 3.68 -16.24
N SER A 100 -18.49 3.22 -15.08
CA SER A 100 -19.54 2.21 -14.95
C SER A 100 -20.95 2.74 -15.23
N ASP A 101 -21.16 4.07 -15.20
CA ASP A 101 -22.46 4.69 -15.48
C ASP A 101 -22.74 4.72 -16.99
N PRO A 102 -23.79 3.99 -17.49
CA PRO A 102 -24.12 3.96 -18.91
C PRO A 102 -24.42 5.33 -19.53
N GLU A 103 -24.98 6.27 -18.73
CA GLU A 103 -25.30 7.61 -19.20
C GLU A 103 -24.06 8.50 -19.34
N PHE A 104 -22.98 8.22 -18.57
CA PHE A 104 -21.73 8.96 -18.66
C PHE A 104 -20.88 8.52 -19.85
N ARG A 105 -21.09 7.32 -20.40
CA ARG A 105 -20.33 6.80 -21.56
C ARG A 105 -20.43 7.68 -22.80
N SER A 106 -21.53 8.39 -22.96
CA SER A 106 -21.73 9.33 -24.09
C SER A 106 -21.22 10.73 -23.80
N HIS A 107 -20.74 11.00 -22.59
CA HIS A 107 -20.28 12.33 -22.17
C HIS A 107 -18.88 12.63 -22.74
N GLU A 108 -18.62 13.90 -23.11
CA GLU A 108 -17.33 14.35 -23.66
C GLU A 108 -16.12 14.08 -22.74
N ARG A 109 -16.34 13.98 -21.44
CA ARG A 109 -15.30 13.70 -20.43
C ARG A 109 -15.10 12.20 -20.16
N TYR A 110 -15.84 11.33 -20.80
CA TYR A 110 -15.69 9.88 -20.62
C TYR A 110 -14.26 9.38 -20.92
N PRO A 111 -13.60 9.80 -22.02
CA PRO A 111 -12.21 9.42 -22.27
C PRO A 111 -11.24 9.90 -21.17
N HIS A 112 -11.49 11.08 -20.57
CA HIS A 112 -10.67 11.57 -19.45
C HIS A 112 -10.89 10.72 -18.19
N ALA A 113 -12.13 10.32 -17.90
CA ALA A 113 -12.41 9.43 -16.76
C ALA A 113 -11.72 8.06 -16.92
N LEU A 114 -11.73 7.47 -18.13
CA LEU A 114 -10.99 6.25 -18.46
C LEU A 114 -9.48 6.42 -18.24
N PHE A 115 -8.93 7.55 -18.68
CA PHE A 115 -7.51 7.86 -18.52
C PHE A 115 -7.12 7.98 -17.04
N PHE A 116 -7.84 8.80 -16.28
CA PHE A 116 -7.57 9.01 -14.84
C PHE A 116 -7.78 7.73 -14.03
N LEU A 117 -8.79 6.91 -14.39
CA LEU A 117 -8.98 5.60 -13.78
C LEU A 117 -7.79 4.69 -14.04
N SER A 118 -7.38 4.57 -15.29
CA SER A 118 -6.27 3.69 -15.68
C SER A 118 -4.94 4.16 -15.08
N GLU A 119 -4.70 5.45 -15.01
CA GLU A 119 -3.51 6.03 -14.37
C GLU A 119 -3.51 5.76 -12.85
N SER A 120 -4.65 5.99 -12.18
CA SER A 120 -4.81 5.69 -10.75
C SER A 120 -4.58 4.20 -10.44
N LEU A 121 -5.08 3.30 -11.28
CA LEU A 121 -4.85 1.86 -11.14
C LEU A 121 -3.38 1.48 -11.41
N TYR A 122 -2.73 2.14 -12.37
CA TYR A 122 -1.30 1.95 -12.63
C TYR A 122 -0.45 2.32 -11.43
N GLN A 123 -0.71 3.47 -10.79
CA GLN A 123 0.01 3.92 -9.60
C GLN A 123 -0.21 2.97 -8.40
N GLN A 124 -1.38 2.35 -8.31
CA GLN A 124 -1.69 1.29 -7.35
C GLN A 124 -1.09 -0.08 -7.73
N ARG A 125 -0.29 -0.17 -8.80
CA ARG A 125 0.27 -1.41 -9.37
C ARG A 125 -0.78 -2.43 -9.85
N ASN A 126 -2.04 -2.01 -10.01
CA ASN A 126 -3.07 -2.82 -10.64
C ASN A 126 -2.96 -2.74 -12.17
N TYR A 127 -1.92 -3.36 -12.72
CA TYR A 127 -1.61 -3.29 -14.16
C TYR A 127 -2.66 -4.00 -15.02
N VAL A 128 -3.31 -5.03 -14.49
CA VAL A 128 -4.38 -5.75 -15.20
C VAL A 128 -5.61 -4.84 -15.37
N GLY A 129 -6.04 -4.18 -14.29
CA GLY A 129 -7.13 -3.20 -14.33
C GLY A 129 -6.79 -2.00 -15.21
N ALA A 130 -5.60 -1.43 -15.06
CA ALA A 130 -5.12 -0.31 -15.88
C ALA A 130 -5.18 -0.67 -17.38
N ARG A 131 -4.72 -1.87 -17.76
CA ARG A 131 -4.76 -2.36 -19.14
C ARG A 131 -6.17 -2.44 -19.71
N LEU A 132 -7.14 -2.90 -18.91
CA LEU A 132 -8.53 -3.03 -19.34
C LEU A 132 -9.08 -1.68 -19.80
N TYR A 133 -8.97 -0.66 -18.97
CA TYR A 133 -9.50 0.68 -19.26
C TYR A 133 -8.67 1.44 -20.30
N LEU A 134 -7.35 1.24 -20.36
CA LEU A 134 -6.52 1.78 -21.45
C LEU A 134 -6.91 1.20 -22.80
N ARG A 135 -7.24 -0.09 -22.89
CA ARG A 135 -7.75 -0.70 -24.13
C ARG A 135 -9.09 -0.10 -24.55
N GLU A 136 -9.99 0.11 -23.60
CA GLU A 136 -11.28 0.77 -23.88
C GLU A 136 -11.06 2.20 -24.39
N LEU A 137 -10.15 2.95 -23.76
CA LEU A 137 -9.78 4.29 -24.20
C LEU A 137 -9.15 4.31 -25.59
N LEU A 138 -8.22 3.39 -25.87
CA LEU A 138 -7.57 3.27 -27.19
C LEU A 138 -8.54 2.81 -28.29
N ALA A 139 -9.65 2.18 -27.94
CA ALA A 139 -10.71 1.82 -28.88
C ALA A 139 -11.60 3.02 -29.26
N GLN A 140 -11.58 4.14 -28.52
CA GLN A 140 -12.37 5.33 -28.83
C GLN A 140 -11.89 5.99 -30.13
N PRO A 141 -12.80 6.43 -31.03
CA PRO A 141 -12.42 6.90 -32.36
C PRO A 141 -11.60 8.20 -32.38
N ASP A 142 -11.87 9.18 -31.49
CA ASP A 142 -11.33 10.52 -31.55
C ASP A 142 -10.86 11.05 -30.17
N THR A 143 -10.07 10.28 -29.45
CA THR A 143 -9.55 10.75 -28.17
C THR A 143 -8.27 11.57 -28.33
N ARG A 144 -8.28 12.80 -27.79
CA ARG A 144 -7.06 13.63 -27.67
C ARG A 144 -6.00 12.99 -26.79
N LEU A 145 -6.40 12.07 -25.89
CA LEU A 145 -5.55 11.35 -24.95
C LEU A 145 -4.94 10.07 -25.54
N TYR A 146 -5.12 9.81 -26.83
CA TYR A 146 -4.66 8.56 -27.45
C TYR A 146 -3.15 8.32 -27.25
N ARG A 147 -2.35 9.38 -27.35
CA ARG A 147 -0.89 9.28 -27.24
C ARG A 147 -0.45 8.98 -25.81
N GLU A 148 -1.02 9.66 -24.84
CA GLU A 148 -0.75 9.48 -23.42
C GLU A 148 -1.21 8.07 -22.97
N ALA A 149 -2.41 7.67 -23.40
CA ALA A 149 -2.95 6.35 -23.13
C ALA A 149 -2.08 5.23 -23.74
N LEU A 150 -1.60 5.41 -24.97
CA LEU A 150 -0.74 4.44 -25.62
C LEU A 150 0.63 4.37 -24.95
N GLY A 151 1.19 5.49 -24.52
CA GLY A 151 2.43 5.52 -23.73
C GLY A 151 2.31 4.69 -22.46
N ARG A 152 1.24 4.91 -21.70
CA ARG A 152 0.97 4.14 -20.49
C ARG A 152 0.66 2.66 -20.79
N TYR A 153 -0.06 2.39 -21.86
CA TYR A 153 -0.34 1.02 -22.30
C TYR A 153 0.94 0.24 -22.65
N LEU A 154 1.91 0.87 -23.29
CA LEU A 154 3.22 0.28 -23.58
C LEU A 154 3.97 -0.08 -22.29
N GLU A 155 3.96 0.77 -21.30
CA GLU A 155 4.58 0.50 -20.00
C GLU A 155 3.90 -0.68 -19.29
N VAL A 156 2.57 -0.70 -19.27
CA VAL A 156 1.77 -1.80 -18.70
C VAL A 156 2.01 -3.10 -19.46
N ALA A 157 2.04 -3.06 -20.80
CA ALA A 157 2.34 -4.23 -21.64
C ALA A 157 3.72 -4.81 -21.36
N GLY A 158 4.71 -3.93 -21.16
CA GLY A 158 6.06 -4.33 -20.77
C GLY A 158 6.13 -5.00 -19.39
N ARG A 159 5.39 -4.48 -18.42
CA ARG A 159 5.33 -5.07 -17.07
C ARG A 159 4.59 -6.41 -17.02
N LEU A 160 3.53 -6.57 -17.82
CA LEU A 160 2.75 -7.80 -17.91
C LEU A 160 3.33 -8.80 -18.92
N ASN A 161 4.37 -8.44 -19.66
CA ASN A 161 4.91 -9.21 -20.80
C ASN A 161 3.82 -9.66 -21.80
N GLN A 162 2.84 -8.78 -22.09
CA GLN A 162 1.70 -9.05 -22.93
C GLN A 162 1.59 -8.00 -24.04
N PHE A 163 2.00 -8.36 -25.23
CA PHE A 163 2.20 -7.44 -26.38
C PHE A 163 1.19 -7.61 -27.50
N THR A 164 0.18 -8.46 -27.32
CA THR A 164 -0.82 -8.76 -28.36
C THR A 164 -1.62 -7.51 -28.77
N GLY A 165 -1.68 -7.21 -30.05
CA GLY A 165 -2.45 -6.10 -30.62
C GLY A 165 -1.74 -4.73 -30.57
N LEU A 166 -0.52 -4.66 -30.02
CA LEU A 166 0.17 -3.40 -29.84
C LEU A 166 0.60 -2.73 -31.15
N ASP A 167 0.99 -3.51 -32.15
CA ASP A 167 1.39 -2.96 -33.47
C ASP A 167 0.24 -2.17 -34.13
N GLU A 168 -1.02 -2.60 -33.94
CA GLU A 168 -2.21 -1.89 -34.46
C GLU A 168 -2.40 -0.52 -33.77
N TYR A 169 -2.20 -0.45 -32.45
CA TYR A 169 -2.29 0.81 -31.71
C TYR A 169 -1.17 1.79 -32.10
N ILE A 170 0.05 1.29 -32.30
CA ILE A 170 1.18 2.11 -32.79
C ILE A 170 0.92 2.64 -34.19
N GLU A 171 0.43 1.81 -35.10
CA GLU A 171 0.13 2.24 -36.46
C GLU A 171 -0.98 3.30 -36.49
N ARG A 172 -2.01 3.13 -35.68
CA ARG A 172 -3.05 4.13 -35.52
C ARG A 172 -2.52 5.43 -34.94
N ALA A 173 -1.60 5.38 -33.95
CA ALA A 173 -0.96 6.59 -33.40
C ALA A 173 -0.18 7.34 -34.49
N ARG A 174 0.50 6.62 -35.38
CA ARG A 174 1.19 7.23 -36.53
C ARG A 174 0.22 7.92 -37.48
N GLN A 175 -0.88 7.27 -37.83
CA GLN A 175 -1.92 7.86 -38.69
C GLN A 175 -2.50 9.14 -38.08
N LEU A 176 -2.84 9.12 -36.79
CA LEU A 176 -3.36 10.29 -36.07
C LEU A 176 -2.35 11.43 -35.94
N SER A 177 -1.05 11.15 -36.09
CA SER A 177 0.04 12.10 -35.91
C SER A 177 0.72 12.50 -37.24
N GLY A 178 0.07 12.25 -38.38
CA GLY A 178 0.65 12.61 -39.69
C GLY A 178 1.87 11.75 -40.07
N GLY A 179 1.94 10.51 -39.61
CA GLY A 179 2.98 9.53 -39.96
C GLY A 179 4.15 9.43 -38.97
N GLN A 180 4.18 10.28 -37.94
CA GLN A 180 5.26 10.26 -36.93
C GLN A 180 4.69 10.11 -35.53
N LEU A 181 5.36 9.35 -34.66
CA LEU A 181 5.06 9.27 -33.23
C LEU A 181 5.66 10.48 -32.49
N SER A 182 5.09 10.84 -31.34
CA SER A 182 5.75 11.80 -30.45
C SER A 182 7.08 11.23 -29.96
N PRO A 183 8.08 12.07 -29.62
CA PRO A 183 9.37 11.60 -29.13
C PRO A 183 9.29 10.65 -27.96
N GLU A 184 8.38 10.92 -26.99
CA GLU A 184 8.12 10.09 -25.83
C GLU A 184 7.63 8.70 -26.25
N LEU A 185 6.63 8.65 -27.11
CA LEU A 185 6.04 7.41 -27.58
C LEU A 185 7.02 6.61 -28.46
N GLU A 186 7.76 7.28 -29.32
CA GLU A 186 8.81 6.66 -30.15
C GLU A 186 9.92 6.04 -29.30
N TYR A 187 10.33 6.71 -28.21
CA TYR A 187 11.34 6.21 -27.29
C TYR A 187 10.87 4.96 -26.53
N VAL A 188 9.66 5.01 -25.95
CA VAL A 188 9.06 3.87 -25.24
C VAL A 188 8.86 2.70 -26.20
N TYR A 189 8.39 2.97 -27.43
CA TYR A 189 8.25 1.95 -28.46
C TYR A 189 9.59 1.31 -28.85
N GLY A 190 10.66 2.11 -29.03
CA GLY A 190 12.00 1.62 -29.29
C GLY A 190 12.52 0.70 -28.18
N LYS A 191 12.36 1.09 -26.92
CA LYS A 191 12.69 0.25 -25.75
C LYS A 191 11.90 -1.06 -25.71
N TRP A 192 10.61 -0.98 -26.02
CA TRP A 192 9.76 -2.14 -26.08
C TRP A 192 10.17 -3.11 -27.17
N LEU A 193 10.45 -2.62 -28.40
CA LEU A 193 11.00 -3.44 -29.49
C LEU A 193 12.27 -4.16 -29.06
N PHE A 194 13.12 -3.53 -28.23
CA PHE A 194 14.34 -4.13 -27.72
C PHE A 194 14.09 -5.35 -26.83
N LYS A 195 12.98 -5.33 -26.04
CA LYS A 195 12.58 -6.42 -25.13
C LYS A 195 11.65 -7.47 -25.76
N ARG A 196 11.14 -7.22 -26.94
CA ARG A 196 10.15 -8.07 -27.61
C ARG A 196 10.73 -9.42 -28.00
N THR A 197 10.05 -10.53 -27.65
CA THR A 197 10.53 -11.90 -27.89
C THR A 197 9.74 -12.64 -29.00
N ASP A 198 8.63 -12.08 -29.44
CA ASP A 198 7.73 -12.65 -30.46
C ASP A 198 8.16 -12.34 -31.91
N LEU A 199 9.13 -11.46 -32.11
CA LEU A 199 9.70 -11.14 -33.41
C LEU A 199 11.08 -11.82 -33.62
N PRO A 200 11.43 -12.16 -34.86
CA PRO A 200 12.79 -12.56 -35.19
C PRO A 200 13.81 -11.49 -34.80
N ASP A 201 14.96 -11.92 -34.29
CA ASP A 201 16.01 -11.05 -33.77
C ASP A 201 16.44 -9.94 -34.75
N LEU A 202 16.58 -10.25 -36.02
CA LEU A 202 16.96 -9.28 -37.04
C LEU A 202 15.89 -8.21 -37.21
N GLU A 203 14.63 -8.59 -37.38
CA GLU A 203 13.52 -7.67 -37.57
C GLU A 203 13.34 -6.78 -36.33
N ARG A 204 13.44 -7.34 -35.15
CA ARG A 204 13.37 -6.64 -33.88
C ARG A 204 14.42 -5.54 -33.79
N ARG A 205 15.69 -5.88 -34.09
CA ARG A 205 16.82 -4.93 -34.07
C ARG A 205 16.69 -3.83 -35.11
N GLU A 206 16.27 -4.17 -36.32
CA GLU A 206 16.04 -3.18 -37.39
C GLU A 206 14.95 -2.18 -37.03
N ARG A 207 13.80 -2.65 -36.51
CA ARG A 207 12.72 -1.77 -36.08
C ARG A 207 13.14 -0.87 -34.89
N ALA A 208 13.83 -1.43 -33.89
CA ALA A 208 14.35 -0.66 -32.75
C ALA A 208 15.36 0.39 -33.23
N ARG A 209 16.28 0.00 -34.13
CA ARG A 209 17.27 0.93 -34.74
C ARG A 209 16.58 2.08 -35.45
N ALA A 210 15.53 1.82 -36.22
CA ALA A 210 14.79 2.86 -36.94
C ALA A 210 14.15 3.87 -35.97
N SER A 211 13.61 3.41 -34.84
CA SER A 211 13.02 4.28 -33.81
C SER A 211 14.10 5.14 -33.12
N PHE A 212 15.17 4.53 -32.67
CA PHE A 212 16.24 5.26 -31.98
C PHE A 212 17.01 6.19 -32.93
N ALA A 213 17.17 5.84 -34.21
CA ALA A 213 17.83 6.70 -35.18
C ALA A 213 17.04 8.00 -35.43
N ARG A 214 15.71 7.90 -35.51
CA ARG A 214 14.87 9.10 -35.64
C ARG A 214 15.04 10.05 -34.46
N LEU A 215 15.04 9.52 -33.24
CA LEU A 215 15.19 10.32 -32.00
C LEU A 215 16.61 10.89 -31.84
N ALA A 216 17.62 10.12 -32.16
CA ALA A 216 19.02 10.56 -32.10
C ALA A 216 19.35 11.66 -33.11
N ALA A 217 18.61 11.74 -34.22
CA ALA A 217 18.74 12.77 -35.23
C ALA A 217 18.04 14.11 -34.88
N MET A 218 17.23 14.16 -33.81
CA MET A 218 16.55 15.37 -33.36
C MET A 218 17.51 16.25 -32.56
N PRO A 219 17.90 17.45 -33.04
CA PRO A 219 18.76 18.36 -32.29
C PRO A 219 18.07 18.76 -30.98
N GLU A 220 18.79 18.67 -29.86
CA GLU A 220 18.31 19.02 -28.52
C GLU A 220 17.04 18.26 -28.06
N GLY A 221 16.73 17.14 -28.72
CA GLY A 221 15.59 16.31 -28.37
C GLY A 221 15.79 15.66 -26.98
N ARG A 222 14.73 15.63 -26.17
CA ARG A 222 14.72 15.09 -24.80
C ARG A 222 15.34 13.68 -24.71
N PHE A 223 15.16 12.84 -25.72
CA PHE A 223 15.66 11.45 -25.74
C PHE A 223 16.84 11.21 -26.68
N GLN A 224 17.47 12.27 -27.19
CA GLN A 224 18.57 12.18 -28.14
C GLN A 224 19.74 11.32 -27.60
N LYS A 225 20.21 11.65 -26.39
CA LYS A 225 21.36 10.97 -25.76
C LYS A 225 21.05 9.51 -25.41
N GLN A 226 19.88 9.26 -24.84
CA GLN A 226 19.41 7.92 -24.51
C GLN A 226 19.29 7.05 -25.77
N SER A 227 18.75 7.61 -26.85
CA SER A 227 18.62 6.90 -28.12
C SER A 227 19.97 6.64 -28.79
N ALA A 228 20.92 7.57 -28.70
CA ALA A 228 22.29 7.36 -29.15
C ALA A 228 22.96 6.20 -28.38
N TYR A 229 22.72 6.08 -27.09
CA TYR A 229 23.19 4.96 -26.27
C TYR A 229 22.64 3.62 -26.78
N PHE A 230 21.32 3.51 -27.00
CA PHE A 230 20.70 2.28 -27.52
C PHE A 230 21.20 1.92 -28.92
N LEU A 231 21.48 2.90 -29.78
CA LEU A 231 22.13 2.66 -31.08
C LEU A 231 23.56 2.09 -30.93
N GLY A 232 24.32 2.55 -29.92
CA GLY A 232 25.59 1.98 -29.54
C GLY A 232 25.46 0.52 -29.12
N VAL A 233 24.48 0.20 -28.26
CA VAL A 233 24.20 -1.18 -27.83
C VAL A 233 23.85 -2.07 -29.04
N LEU A 234 23.00 -1.58 -29.94
CA LEU A 234 22.66 -2.32 -31.19
C LEU A 234 23.90 -2.58 -32.07
N SER A 235 24.80 -1.61 -32.19
CA SER A 235 26.09 -1.81 -32.90
C SER A 235 26.96 -2.89 -32.25
N VAL A 236 27.00 -2.94 -30.93
CA VAL A 236 27.71 -4.03 -30.19
C VAL A 236 27.08 -5.40 -30.49
N GLN A 237 25.77 -5.51 -30.49
CA GLN A 237 25.03 -6.77 -30.79
C GLN A 237 25.26 -7.26 -32.22
N GLU A 238 25.60 -6.36 -33.15
CA GLU A 238 25.93 -6.67 -34.54
C GLU A 238 27.40 -6.92 -34.78
N GLY A 239 28.25 -6.77 -33.78
CA GLY A 239 29.70 -6.91 -33.88
C GLY A 239 30.40 -5.69 -34.49
N ASP A 240 29.67 -4.59 -34.73
CA ASP A 240 30.26 -3.31 -35.18
C ASP A 240 30.83 -2.53 -33.99
N TYR A 241 31.95 -3.01 -33.47
CA TYR A 241 32.63 -2.39 -32.32
C TYR A 241 33.17 -0.99 -32.62
N ALA A 242 33.66 -0.76 -33.83
CA ALA A 242 34.14 0.55 -34.24
C ALA A 242 33.02 1.59 -34.30
N GLY A 243 31.89 1.25 -34.91
CA GLY A 243 30.71 2.09 -34.92
C GLY A 243 30.11 2.32 -33.53
N ALA A 244 30.18 1.33 -32.64
CA ALA A 244 29.77 1.47 -31.26
C ALA A 244 30.64 2.47 -30.49
N VAL A 245 31.95 2.44 -30.65
CA VAL A 245 32.91 3.41 -30.05
C VAL A 245 32.53 4.85 -30.43
N GLU A 246 32.28 5.09 -31.73
CA GLU A 246 31.90 6.44 -32.20
C GLU A 246 30.58 6.95 -31.60
N ARG A 247 29.68 6.03 -31.24
CA ARG A 247 28.39 6.38 -30.61
C ARG A 247 28.50 6.62 -29.10
N PHE A 248 29.28 5.81 -28.39
CA PHE A 248 29.43 5.95 -26.95
C PHE A 248 30.43 7.07 -26.55
N ARG A 249 31.44 7.38 -27.37
CA ARG A 249 32.46 8.40 -27.05
C ARG A 249 31.83 9.77 -26.71
N PRO A 250 30.94 10.37 -27.51
CA PRO A 250 30.34 11.66 -27.16
C PRO A 250 29.54 11.61 -25.86
N LEU A 251 28.88 10.48 -25.58
CA LEU A 251 28.08 10.30 -24.37
C LEU A 251 28.97 10.19 -23.11
N ALA A 252 30.04 9.45 -23.22
CA ALA A 252 31.01 9.26 -22.15
C ALA A 252 31.78 10.53 -21.76
N THR A 253 32.01 11.46 -22.71
CA THR A 253 32.76 12.70 -22.48
C THR A 253 31.93 13.92 -22.15
N THR A 254 30.58 13.81 -22.17
CA THR A 254 29.70 14.91 -21.86
C THR A 254 29.55 15.06 -20.34
N THR A 255 29.74 16.27 -19.81
CA THR A 255 29.44 16.55 -18.40
C THR A 255 27.95 16.68 -18.21
N PRO A 256 27.27 15.78 -17.46
CA PRO A 256 25.84 15.80 -17.27
C PRO A 256 25.43 16.90 -16.28
N GLN A 257 24.29 17.53 -16.55
CA GLN A 257 23.68 18.49 -15.62
C GLN A 257 22.51 17.87 -14.84
N GLU A 258 22.02 16.71 -15.28
CA GLU A 258 20.88 16.02 -14.70
C GLU A 258 21.29 14.62 -14.20
N PRO A 259 20.74 14.12 -13.07
CA PRO A 259 21.09 12.80 -12.51
C PRO A 259 20.86 11.64 -13.48
N GLU A 260 19.80 11.69 -14.29
CA GLU A 260 19.53 10.66 -15.30
C GLU A 260 20.58 10.59 -16.39
N LEU A 261 21.13 11.73 -16.79
CA LEU A 261 22.19 11.84 -17.78
C LEU A 261 23.56 11.45 -17.19
N GLN A 262 23.76 11.61 -15.88
CA GLN A 262 24.94 11.15 -15.18
C GLN A 262 25.04 9.63 -15.24
N ARG A 263 23.96 8.91 -14.90
CA ARG A 263 23.91 7.46 -15.00
C ARG A 263 24.14 6.97 -16.45
N LEU A 264 23.57 7.67 -17.43
CA LEU A 264 23.79 7.37 -18.84
C LEU A 264 25.27 7.54 -19.25
N GLN A 265 25.92 8.60 -18.78
CA GLN A 265 27.36 8.84 -19.02
C GLN A 265 28.22 7.73 -18.40
N GLU A 266 27.95 7.33 -17.17
CA GLU A 266 28.67 6.26 -16.47
C GLU A 266 28.55 4.93 -17.23
N LEU A 267 27.34 4.57 -17.66
CA LEU A 267 27.11 3.39 -18.50
C LEU A 267 27.81 3.48 -19.86
N ALA A 268 27.82 4.65 -20.47
CA ALA A 268 28.53 4.88 -21.72
C ALA A 268 30.03 4.79 -21.55
N SER A 269 30.59 5.31 -20.44
CA SER A 269 32.02 5.22 -20.10
C SER A 269 32.46 3.77 -19.88
N LEU A 270 31.67 2.99 -19.12
CA LEU A 270 31.95 1.57 -18.92
C LEU A 270 31.86 0.78 -20.23
N SER A 271 30.83 1.03 -21.05
CA SER A 271 30.67 0.38 -22.35
C SER A 271 31.78 0.74 -23.32
N LEU A 272 32.19 2.00 -23.35
CA LEU A 272 33.32 2.48 -24.17
C LEU A 272 34.64 1.86 -23.73
N GLY A 273 34.90 1.75 -22.42
CA GLY A 273 36.07 1.09 -21.87
C GLY A 273 36.17 -0.37 -22.32
N ARG A 274 35.05 -1.13 -22.24
CA ARG A 274 34.96 -2.53 -22.73
C ARG A 274 35.25 -2.66 -24.21
N LEU A 275 34.71 -1.76 -25.03
CA LEU A 275 34.95 -1.75 -26.48
C LEU A 275 36.42 -1.42 -26.82
N LEU A 276 37.01 -0.46 -26.13
CA LEU A 276 38.43 -0.10 -26.31
C LEU A 276 39.32 -1.26 -25.89
N TYR A 277 38.97 -2.01 -24.84
CA TYR A 277 39.67 -3.23 -24.45
C TYR A 277 39.61 -4.31 -25.55
N GLU A 278 38.44 -4.59 -26.10
CA GLU A 278 38.26 -5.56 -27.20
C GLU A 278 39.05 -5.16 -28.47
N LEU A 279 39.13 -3.86 -28.72
CA LEU A 279 39.94 -3.31 -29.84
C LEU A 279 41.45 -3.21 -29.55
N GLY A 280 41.93 -3.66 -28.40
CA GLY A 280 43.33 -3.62 -27.99
C GLY A 280 43.86 -2.22 -27.59
N ARG A 281 42.96 -1.24 -27.41
CA ARG A 281 43.28 0.15 -27.03
C ARG A 281 43.33 0.29 -25.52
N TYR A 282 44.26 -0.42 -24.88
CA TYR A 282 44.29 -0.64 -23.44
C TYR A 282 44.45 0.63 -22.60
N ASP A 283 45.27 1.59 -23.03
CA ASP A 283 45.49 2.83 -22.28
C ASP A 283 44.22 3.71 -22.27
N GLU A 284 43.55 3.83 -23.39
CA GLU A 284 42.30 4.55 -23.49
C GLU A 284 41.17 3.85 -22.69
N ALA A 285 41.17 2.51 -22.62
CA ALA A 285 40.24 1.77 -21.80
C ALA A 285 40.45 2.10 -20.31
N LEU A 286 41.70 2.11 -19.83
CA LEU A 286 42.03 2.48 -18.45
C LEU A 286 41.56 3.90 -18.11
N ASP A 287 41.78 4.87 -19.04
CA ASP A 287 41.31 6.24 -18.83
C ASP A 287 39.79 6.28 -18.60
N ARG A 288 39.03 5.54 -19.40
CA ARG A 288 37.54 5.51 -19.25
C ARG A 288 37.11 4.87 -17.95
N TYR A 289 37.73 3.78 -17.51
CA TYR A 289 37.40 3.11 -16.27
C TYR A 289 37.76 3.93 -15.02
N THR A 290 38.92 4.61 -15.06
CA THR A 290 39.38 5.43 -13.91
C THR A 290 38.65 6.74 -13.73
N GLU A 291 37.94 7.22 -14.76
CA GLU A 291 37.07 8.41 -14.68
C GLU A 291 35.73 8.13 -13.98
N LEU A 292 35.37 6.86 -13.78
CA LEU A 292 34.12 6.52 -13.10
C LEU A 292 34.14 6.93 -11.63
N PRO A 293 33.11 7.65 -11.13
CA PRO A 293 33.02 8.06 -9.73
C PRO A 293 32.95 6.85 -8.79
N ARG A 294 33.51 6.99 -7.57
CA ARG A 294 33.52 5.91 -6.57
C ARG A 294 32.13 5.55 -6.04
N ASP A 295 31.20 6.46 -6.12
CA ASP A 295 29.79 6.29 -5.74
C ASP A 295 28.91 5.79 -6.89
N SER A 296 29.48 5.57 -8.06
CA SER A 296 28.79 4.98 -9.21
C SER A 296 28.53 3.48 -9.01
N ASP A 297 27.34 3.04 -9.43
CA ASP A 297 27.00 1.62 -9.52
C ASP A 297 27.97 0.82 -10.40
N ALA A 298 28.58 1.48 -11.38
CA ALA A 298 29.54 0.89 -12.31
C ALA A 298 31.01 0.81 -11.78
N PHE A 299 31.26 1.43 -10.61
CA PHE A 299 32.64 1.52 -10.06
C PHE A 299 33.23 0.16 -9.76
N VAL A 300 32.50 -0.73 -9.13
CA VAL A 300 32.99 -2.08 -8.77
C VAL A 300 33.30 -2.91 -10.02
N GLU A 301 32.44 -2.82 -11.04
CA GLU A 301 32.69 -3.47 -12.33
C GLU A 301 33.93 -2.88 -13.02
N SER A 302 34.14 -1.56 -12.97
CA SER A 302 35.28 -0.91 -13.55
C SER A 302 36.62 -1.38 -12.94
N LEU A 303 36.67 -1.63 -11.64
CA LEU A 303 37.86 -2.18 -10.97
C LEU A 303 38.21 -3.59 -11.50
N TYR A 304 37.19 -4.41 -11.74
CA TYR A 304 37.40 -5.72 -12.35
C TYR A 304 37.88 -5.63 -13.78
N GLU A 305 37.35 -4.73 -14.59
CA GLU A 305 37.83 -4.47 -15.96
C GLU A 305 39.27 -3.89 -15.98
N ILE A 306 39.59 -2.99 -15.06
CA ILE A 306 40.95 -2.47 -14.88
C ILE A 306 41.94 -3.61 -14.62
N ALA A 307 41.58 -4.57 -13.77
CA ALA A 307 42.45 -5.73 -13.52
C ALA A 307 42.72 -6.52 -14.80
N TRP A 308 41.68 -6.77 -15.61
CA TRP A 308 41.84 -7.46 -16.89
C TRP A 308 42.69 -6.69 -17.91
N VAL A 309 42.57 -5.35 -17.97
CA VAL A 309 43.41 -4.52 -18.83
C VAL A 309 44.89 -4.68 -18.42
N HIS A 310 45.19 -4.63 -17.14
CA HIS A 310 46.56 -4.82 -16.63
C HIS A 310 47.08 -6.24 -16.89
N VAL A 311 46.22 -7.27 -16.81
CA VAL A 311 46.57 -8.64 -17.23
C VAL A 311 47.04 -8.67 -18.71
N LYS A 312 46.28 -8.05 -19.60
CA LYS A 312 46.60 -7.98 -21.02
C LYS A 312 47.90 -7.20 -21.31
N LYS A 313 48.17 -6.19 -20.49
CA LYS A 313 49.46 -5.42 -20.57
C LYS A 313 50.62 -6.16 -19.92
N GLY A 314 50.41 -7.26 -19.20
CA GLY A 314 51.43 -7.99 -18.45
C GLY A 314 51.81 -7.36 -17.10
N ASP A 315 51.07 -6.32 -16.66
CA ASP A 315 51.34 -5.61 -15.40
C ASP A 315 50.62 -6.32 -14.24
N TYR A 316 51.05 -7.55 -13.90
CA TYR A 316 50.34 -8.42 -12.94
C TYR A 316 50.24 -7.83 -11.52
N GLU A 317 51.24 -7.01 -11.09
CA GLU A 317 51.15 -6.33 -9.78
C GLU A 317 50.02 -5.29 -9.75
N LYS A 318 49.85 -4.50 -10.82
CA LYS A 318 48.76 -3.53 -10.91
C LYS A 318 47.40 -4.22 -11.04
N ALA A 319 47.36 -5.35 -11.78
CA ALA A 319 46.17 -6.17 -11.86
C ALA A 319 45.72 -6.69 -10.48
N LYS A 320 46.72 -7.21 -9.68
CA LYS A 320 46.47 -7.66 -8.32
C LYS A 320 45.97 -6.53 -7.42
N ASN A 321 46.61 -5.37 -7.47
CA ASN A 321 46.14 -4.21 -6.69
C ASN A 321 44.67 -3.81 -7.02
N ALA A 322 44.28 -3.89 -8.29
CA ALA A 322 42.91 -3.61 -8.68
C ALA A 322 41.92 -4.65 -8.10
N THR A 323 42.28 -5.94 -8.11
CA THR A 323 41.43 -6.99 -7.48
C THR A 323 41.42 -6.85 -5.96
N ASP A 324 42.55 -6.50 -5.32
CA ASP A 324 42.59 -6.26 -3.87
C ASP A 324 41.67 -5.11 -3.45
N ILE A 325 41.68 -4.00 -4.20
CA ILE A 325 40.79 -2.85 -3.95
C ILE A 325 39.34 -3.27 -4.13
N LEU A 326 39.00 -4.00 -5.19
CA LEU A 326 37.66 -4.50 -5.44
C LEU A 326 37.13 -5.33 -4.26
N LEU A 327 37.93 -6.32 -3.82
CA LEU A 327 37.60 -7.24 -2.76
C LEU A 327 37.50 -6.54 -1.38
N LEU A 328 38.26 -5.45 -1.19
CA LEU A 328 38.17 -4.63 0.01
C LEU A 328 36.92 -3.75 0.04
N VAL A 329 36.60 -3.12 -1.09
CA VAL A 329 35.46 -2.15 -1.18
C VAL A 329 34.10 -2.88 -1.31
N ALA A 330 34.08 -3.97 -2.05
CA ALA A 330 32.85 -4.69 -2.36
C ALA A 330 33.01 -6.22 -2.29
N PRO A 331 33.36 -6.80 -1.12
CA PRO A 331 33.62 -8.23 -0.97
C PRO A 331 32.42 -9.10 -1.29
N GLU A 332 31.22 -8.50 -1.25
CA GLU A 332 29.94 -9.17 -1.47
C GLU A 332 29.35 -8.91 -2.87
N SER A 333 30.06 -8.23 -3.75
CA SER A 333 29.58 -7.95 -5.11
C SER A 333 29.48 -9.23 -5.95
N ALA A 334 28.66 -9.17 -7.00
CA ALA A 334 28.48 -10.29 -7.92
C ALA A 334 29.78 -10.69 -8.65
N VAL A 335 30.73 -9.75 -8.81
CA VAL A 335 32.03 -9.98 -9.46
C VAL A 335 33.15 -10.41 -8.51
N ALA A 336 32.91 -10.32 -7.17
CA ALA A 336 33.95 -10.66 -6.18
C ALA A 336 34.46 -12.09 -6.27
N PRO A 337 33.69 -13.14 -6.52
CA PRO A 337 34.19 -14.50 -6.67
C PRO A 337 35.10 -14.69 -7.90
N ASP A 338 34.74 -14.10 -9.04
CA ASP A 338 35.59 -14.12 -10.23
C ASP A 338 36.86 -13.28 -10.03
N ALA A 339 36.76 -12.17 -9.29
CA ALA A 339 37.94 -11.38 -8.90
C ALA A 339 38.88 -12.17 -7.99
N ARG A 340 38.38 -13.01 -7.05
CA ARG A 340 39.19 -13.91 -6.23
C ARG A 340 39.88 -14.98 -7.06
N ILE A 341 39.22 -15.58 -8.04
CA ILE A 341 39.83 -16.51 -8.99
C ILE A 341 40.96 -15.81 -9.78
N LEU A 342 40.69 -14.60 -10.27
CA LEU A 342 41.69 -13.79 -10.96
C LEU A 342 42.86 -13.46 -10.04
N GLN A 343 42.63 -13.10 -8.77
CA GLN A 343 43.66 -12.86 -7.76
C GLN A 343 44.59 -14.07 -7.60
N GLY A 344 44.02 -15.29 -7.46
CA GLY A 344 44.81 -16.51 -7.37
C GLY A 344 45.66 -16.76 -8.62
N HIS A 345 45.13 -16.47 -9.81
CA HIS A 345 45.91 -16.56 -11.05
C HIS A 345 47.03 -15.52 -11.12
N LEU A 346 46.78 -14.28 -10.63
CA LEU A 346 47.80 -13.23 -10.57
C LEU A 346 48.93 -13.58 -9.59
N GLU A 347 48.59 -14.10 -8.43
CA GLU A 347 49.51 -14.57 -7.42
C GLU A 347 50.40 -15.71 -7.97
N LEU A 348 49.79 -16.64 -8.73
CA LEU A 348 50.55 -17.68 -9.44
C LEU A 348 51.51 -17.08 -10.47
N LYS A 349 51.07 -16.11 -11.29
CA LYS A 349 51.95 -15.42 -12.28
C LYS A 349 53.07 -14.66 -11.60
N LEU A 350 52.84 -14.11 -10.43
CA LEU A 350 53.83 -13.41 -9.60
C LEU A 350 54.72 -14.37 -8.79
N ARG A 351 54.56 -15.69 -8.95
CA ARG A 351 55.26 -16.75 -8.21
C ARG A 351 55.04 -16.74 -6.69
N ARG A 352 53.91 -16.15 -6.25
CA ARG A 352 53.42 -16.13 -4.85
C ARG A 352 52.60 -17.38 -4.53
N TYR A 353 53.26 -18.54 -4.59
CA TYR A 353 52.59 -19.86 -4.55
C TYR A 353 51.79 -20.11 -3.28
N ALA A 354 52.27 -19.63 -2.13
CA ALA A 354 51.57 -19.82 -0.86
C ALA A 354 50.23 -18.98 -0.80
N GLU A 355 50.32 -17.73 -1.30
CA GLU A 355 49.18 -16.84 -1.40
C GLU A 355 48.13 -17.43 -2.37
N ALA A 356 48.57 -17.80 -3.58
CA ALA A 356 47.68 -18.41 -4.58
C ALA A 356 46.97 -19.68 -4.06
N THR A 357 47.69 -20.54 -3.32
CA THR A 357 47.07 -21.73 -2.69
C THR A 357 46.00 -21.32 -1.72
N ALA A 358 46.27 -20.38 -0.80
CA ALA A 358 45.31 -19.91 0.20
C ALA A 358 44.07 -19.28 -0.45
N THR A 359 44.25 -18.46 -1.50
CA THR A 359 43.15 -17.84 -2.23
C THR A 359 42.23 -18.87 -2.89
N TYR A 360 42.77 -19.91 -3.54
CA TYR A 360 41.97 -20.96 -4.15
C TYR A 360 41.28 -21.86 -3.11
N GLU A 361 41.98 -22.21 -2.02
CA GLU A 361 41.38 -22.95 -0.92
C GLU A 361 40.22 -22.18 -0.27
N GLU A 362 40.32 -20.87 -0.11
CA GLU A 362 39.23 -20.01 0.37
C GLU A 362 38.04 -20.05 -0.59
N VAL A 363 38.27 -19.95 -1.90
CA VAL A 363 37.16 -20.07 -2.89
C VAL A 363 36.48 -21.41 -2.80
N ILE A 364 37.24 -22.51 -2.71
CA ILE A 364 36.65 -23.86 -2.60
C ILE A 364 35.87 -24.00 -1.32
N SER A 365 36.42 -23.59 -0.18
CA SER A 365 35.73 -23.71 1.11
C SER A 365 34.47 -22.90 1.19
N THR A 366 34.42 -21.74 0.54
CA THR A 366 33.27 -20.83 0.52
C THR A 366 32.14 -21.31 -0.42
N TYR A 367 32.50 -21.75 -1.64
CA TYR A 367 31.50 -21.97 -2.69
C TYR A 367 31.11 -23.43 -2.90
N LYS A 368 31.96 -24.40 -2.51
CA LYS A 368 31.64 -25.83 -2.61
C LYS A 368 30.41 -26.26 -1.79
N PRO A 369 30.26 -25.84 -0.53
CA PRO A 369 29.03 -26.17 0.24
C PRO A 369 27.77 -25.61 -0.41
N VAL A 370 27.80 -24.39 -0.97
CA VAL A 370 26.68 -23.75 -1.67
C VAL A 370 26.31 -24.56 -2.91
N ARG A 371 27.30 -24.98 -3.71
CA ARG A 371 27.08 -25.87 -4.87
C ARG A 371 26.39 -27.17 -4.46
N GLU A 372 26.85 -27.83 -3.39
CA GLU A 372 26.29 -29.09 -2.91
C GLU A 372 24.82 -28.92 -2.43
N GLN A 373 24.50 -27.79 -1.80
CA GLN A 373 23.13 -27.44 -1.44
C GLN A 373 22.26 -27.26 -2.69
N LEU A 374 22.75 -26.52 -3.71
CA LEU A 374 22.05 -26.35 -4.99
C LEU A 374 21.87 -27.67 -5.74
N ASP A 375 22.86 -28.57 -5.72
CA ASP A 375 22.76 -29.90 -6.29
C ASP A 375 21.66 -30.71 -5.59
N THR A 376 21.54 -30.58 -4.28
CA THR A 376 20.50 -31.27 -3.49
C THR A 376 19.11 -30.72 -3.82
N LEU A 377 18.99 -29.39 -3.97
CA LEU A 377 17.74 -28.75 -4.38
C LEU A 377 17.26 -29.22 -5.75
N LEU A 378 18.16 -29.39 -6.71
CA LEU A 378 17.84 -29.78 -8.10
C LEU A 378 17.68 -31.29 -8.30
N LYS A 379 18.33 -32.14 -7.48
CA LYS A 379 18.21 -33.62 -7.57
C LYS A 379 16.82 -34.14 -7.24
N THR A 380 16.04 -33.38 -6.51
CA THR A 380 14.76 -33.85 -5.94
C THR A 380 13.60 -33.77 -6.93
N LYS A 381 13.68 -32.99 -8.05
CA LYS A 381 12.56 -32.79 -8.97
C LYS A 381 13.00 -32.48 -10.40
N GLN A 382 12.43 -33.21 -11.36
CA GLN A 382 12.69 -33.02 -12.81
C GLN A 382 11.69 -32.05 -13.47
N ASP A 383 10.53 -31.79 -12.82
CA ASP A 383 9.50 -30.90 -13.31
C ASP A 383 9.61 -29.51 -12.65
N PRO A 384 9.89 -28.43 -13.43
CA PRO A 384 10.00 -27.07 -12.92
C PRO A 384 8.73 -26.56 -12.24
N VAL A 385 7.56 -26.91 -12.73
CA VAL A 385 6.26 -26.46 -12.19
C VAL A 385 6.00 -27.15 -10.85
N ALA A 386 6.17 -28.48 -10.79
CA ALA A 386 6.03 -29.23 -9.53
C ALA A 386 7.09 -28.85 -8.49
N TYR A 387 8.28 -28.43 -8.93
CA TYR A 387 9.29 -27.86 -8.04
C TYR A 387 8.82 -26.54 -7.43
N PHE A 388 8.32 -25.63 -8.25
CA PHE A 388 7.82 -24.34 -7.81
C PHE A 388 6.59 -24.47 -6.89
N ASP A 389 5.64 -25.34 -7.21
CA ASP A 389 4.47 -25.61 -6.36
C ASP A 389 4.88 -26.20 -5.01
N GLY A 390 5.90 -27.08 -4.98
CA GLY A 390 6.45 -27.60 -3.74
C GLY A 390 7.19 -26.55 -2.90
N LEU A 391 7.71 -25.50 -3.52
CA LEU A 391 8.31 -24.36 -2.85
C LEU A 391 7.24 -23.41 -2.28
N LEU A 392 6.20 -23.13 -3.04
CA LEU A 392 5.06 -22.32 -2.58
C LEU A 392 4.33 -22.96 -1.40
N ALA A 393 4.14 -24.27 -1.43
CA ALA A 393 3.51 -25.02 -0.33
C ALA A 393 4.29 -24.96 0.99
N ARG A 394 5.60 -24.68 0.95
CA ARG A 394 6.44 -24.50 2.14
C ARG A 394 6.51 -23.07 2.64
N ASN A 395 6.17 -22.10 1.81
CA ASN A 395 6.31 -20.67 2.10
C ASN A 395 5.01 -19.94 1.76
N GLU A 396 3.98 -20.15 2.56
CA GLU A 396 2.62 -19.66 2.34
C GLU A 396 2.50 -18.11 2.26
N ARG A 397 3.55 -17.37 2.67
CA ARG A 397 3.50 -15.90 2.82
C ARG A 397 4.25 -15.10 1.76
N THR A 398 5.18 -15.69 1.03
CA THR A 398 5.93 -14.96 -0.02
C THR A 398 6.20 -15.86 -1.23
N LEU A 399 5.78 -15.39 -2.41
CA LEU A 399 6.07 -16.02 -3.69
C LEU A 399 7.54 -15.78 -4.15
N ASP A 400 8.38 -15.24 -3.29
CA ASP A 400 9.79 -15.00 -3.58
C ASP A 400 10.60 -16.29 -3.45
N PHE A 401 10.77 -16.99 -4.58
CA PHE A 401 11.59 -18.20 -4.65
C PHE A 401 13.08 -17.96 -4.33
N THR A 402 13.55 -16.70 -4.37
CA THR A 402 14.94 -16.39 -4.04
C THR A 402 15.27 -16.65 -2.59
N THR A 403 14.24 -16.60 -1.70
CA THR A 403 14.39 -16.90 -0.26
C THR A 403 14.78 -18.36 0.03
N LEU A 404 14.60 -19.25 -0.93
CA LEU A 404 14.89 -20.67 -0.83
C LEU A 404 16.33 -21.00 -1.25
N LEU A 405 17.02 -20.03 -1.85
CA LEU A 405 18.41 -20.16 -2.21
C LEU A 405 19.30 -19.86 -1.00
N PRO A 406 20.45 -20.56 -0.87
CA PRO A 406 21.47 -20.16 0.08
C PRO A 406 21.82 -18.67 -0.08
N PRO A 407 22.19 -17.95 0.98
CA PRO A 407 22.40 -16.49 0.93
C PRO A 407 23.32 -16.02 -0.20
N LEU A 408 24.42 -16.74 -0.44
CA LEU A 408 25.33 -16.45 -1.54
C LEU A 408 24.69 -16.69 -2.91
N ALA A 409 23.97 -17.79 -3.09
CA ALA A 409 23.28 -18.11 -4.34
C ALA A 409 22.14 -17.10 -4.65
N ARG A 410 21.47 -16.59 -3.63
CA ARG A 410 20.43 -15.56 -3.76
C ARG A 410 20.97 -14.27 -4.39
N ARG A 411 22.16 -13.83 -3.98
CA ARG A 411 22.81 -12.63 -4.55
C ARG A 411 23.04 -12.79 -6.06
N TYR A 412 23.49 -13.96 -6.49
CA TYR A 412 23.67 -14.25 -7.91
C TYR A 412 22.37 -14.34 -8.69
N ALA A 413 21.32 -14.94 -8.10
CA ALA A 413 20.01 -14.97 -8.70
C ALA A 413 19.43 -13.55 -8.87
N ALA A 414 19.63 -12.68 -7.87
CA ALA A 414 19.12 -11.31 -7.88
C ALA A 414 19.71 -10.44 -9.00
N THR A 415 20.86 -10.77 -9.54
CA THR A 415 21.47 -10.05 -10.69
C THR A 415 20.83 -10.42 -12.02
N GLN A 416 20.00 -11.45 -12.07
CA GLN A 416 19.31 -11.91 -13.28
C GLN A 416 18.03 -11.13 -13.49
N THR A 417 17.91 -10.42 -14.60
CA THR A 417 16.75 -9.58 -14.94
C THR A 417 15.45 -10.40 -14.97
N GLU A 418 15.52 -11.63 -15.51
CA GLU A 418 14.39 -12.55 -15.60
C GLU A 418 13.85 -12.94 -14.21
N VAL A 419 14.74 -13.06 -13.23
CA VAL A 419 14.39 -13.35 -11.83
C VAL A 419 13.68 -12.16 -11.19
N ALA A 420 14.22 -10.95 -11.36
CA ALA A 420 13.60 -9.73 -10.85
C ALA A 420 12.21 -9.52 -11.44
N ASP A 421 12.05 -9.73 -12.76
CA ASP A 421 10.76 -9.64 -13.46
C ASP A 421 9.77 -10.71 -12.95
N ALA A 422 10.23 -11.94 -12.72
CA ALA A 422 9.39 -13.04 -12.20
C ALA A 422 8.93 -12.79 -10.75
N VAL A 423 9.83 -12.31 -9.88
CA VAL A 423 9.51 -11.92 -8.50
C VAL A 423 8.50 -10.77 -8.50
N GLY A 424 8.71 -9.75 -9.34
CA GLY A 424 7.77 -8.64 -9.50
C GLY A 424 6.38 -9.11 -9.94
N MET A 425 6.30 -9.99 -10.94
CA MET A 425 5.04 -10.56 -11.42
C MET A 425 4.30 -11.33 -10.32
N THR A 426 5.00 -12.15 -9.54
CA THR A 426 4.38 -12.91 -8.44
C THR A 426 3.87 -12.02 -7.33
N GLN A 427 4.58 -10.94 -7.00
CA GLN A 427 4.14 -9.94 -6.03
C GLN A 427 2.89 -9.20 -6.52
N ASP A 428 2.85 -8.79 -7.79
CA ASP A 428 1.71 -8.09 -8.38
C ASP A 428 0.46 -8.99 -8.41
N ILE A 429 0.61 -10.27 -8.72
CA ILE A 429 -0.48 -11.26 -8.69
C ILE A 429 -0.99 -11.47 -7.26
N GLU A 430 -0.09 -11.62 -6.29
CA GLU A 430 -0.47 -11.78 -4.88
C GLU A 430 -1.17 -10.54 -4.34
N THR A 431 -0.68 -9.35 -4.67
CA THR A 431 -1.35 -8.09 -4.34
C THR A 431 -2.76 -8.01 -4.93
N SER A 432 -2.91 -8.43 -6.19
CA SER A 432 -4.23 -8.48 -6.86
C SER A 432 -5.17 -9.49 -6.20
N ARG A 433 -4.66 -10.66 -5.80
CA ARG A 433 -5.43 -11.68 -5.08
C ARG A 433 -5.90 -11.17 -3.72
N GLN A 434 -4.98 -10.58 -2.94
CA GLN A 434 -5.31 -9.99 -1.64
C GLN A 434 -6.34 -8.87 -1.77
N GLY A 435 -6.17 -7.99 -2.75
CA GLY A 435 -7.14 -6.93 -3.04
C GLY A 435 -8.53 -7.47 -3.38
N ALA A 436 -8.62 -8.56 -4.14
CA ALA A 436 -9.89 -9.20 -4.43
C ALA A 436 -10.57 -9.80 -3.19
N GLU A 437 -9.80 -10.46 -2.31
CA GLU A 437 -10.32 -11.01 -1.05
C GLU A 437 -10.75 -9.90 -0.07
N GLU A 438 -9.97 -8.84 0.06
CA GLU A 438 -10.33 -7.67 0.86
C GLU A 438 -11.59 -6.99 0.34
N SER A 439 -11.72 -6.85 -0.99
CA SER A 439 -12.92 -6.28 -1.63
C SER A 439 -14.17 -7.13 -1.35
N LYS A 440 -14.08 -8.45 -1.40
CA LYS A 440 -15.17 -9.36 -1.02
C LYS A 440 -15.56 -9.19 0.46
N ALA A 441 -14.57 -9.09 1.35
CA ALA A 441 -14.80 -8.87 2.77
C ALA A 441 -15.46 -7.50 3.03
N ILE A 442 -15.05 -6.45 2.32
CA ILE A 442 -15.66 -5.12 2.39
C ILE A 442 -17.11 -5.17 1.89
N ALA A 443 -17.36 -5.79 0.72
CA ALA A 443 -18.69 -5.94 0.17
C ALA A 443 -19.64 -6.66 1.14
N THR A 444 -19.18 -7.73 1.77
CA THR A 444 -19.94 -8.46 2.79
C THR A 444 -20.25 -7.58 4.00
N ARG A 445 -19.27 -6.82 4.50
CA ARG A 445 -19.46 -5.90 5.63
C ARG A 445 -20.46 -4.78 5.31
N ILE A 446 -20.42 -4.24 4.07
CA ILE A 446 -21.39 -3.22 3.63
C ILE A 446 -22.80 -3.79 3.65
N LEU A 447 -23.01 -5.00 3.09
CA LEU A 447 -24.33 -5.64 3.09
C LEU A 447 -24.82 -5.90 4.51
N GLN A 448 -23.96 -6.39 5.38
CA GLN A 448 -24.30 -6.63 6.78
C GLN A 448 -24.63 -5.32 7.52
N ALA A 449 -23.84 -4.26 7.31
CA ALA A 449 -24.11 -2.95 7.90
C ALA A 449 -25.44 -2.37 7.44
N LEU A 450 -25.81 -2.53 6.15
CA LEU A 450 -27.11 -2.09 5.62
C LEU A 450 -28.27 -2.87 6.23
N GLU A 451 -28.09 -4.14 6.61
CA GLU A 451 -29.12 -4.95 7.25
C GLU A 451 -29.27 -4.64 8.75
N GLU A 452 -28.17 -4.50 9.47
CA GLU A 452 -28.16 -4.38 10.93
C GLU A 452 -28.36 -2.93 11.42
N ARG A 453 -27.85 -1.92 10.71
CA ARG A 453 -27.72 -0.55 11.22
C ARG A 453 -28.69 0.46 10.61
N GLY A 454 -29.29 0.17 9.47
CA GLY A 454 -30.33 1.03 8.88
C GLY A 454 -29.92 2.50 8.73
N LEU A 455 -30.52 3.38 9.57
CA LEU A 455 -30.28 4.83 9.55
C LEU A 455 -28.82 5.22 9.87
N GLU A 456 -28.14 4.43 10.68
CA GLU A 456 -26.76 4.69 11.14
C GLU A 456 -25.73 4.63 10.02
N VAL A 457 -26.05 3.96 8.92
CA VAL A 457 -25.20 3.89 7.72
C VAL A 457 -25.13 5.24 6.98
N PHE A 458 -26.10 6.13 7.23
CA PHE A 458 -26.25 7.41 6.52
C PHE A 458 -26.14 8.60 7.48
N PRO A 459 -24.92 9.08 7.84
CA PRO A 459 -24.73 10.11 8.86
C PRO A 459 -25.52 11.39 8.65
N GLU A 460 -25.65 11.85 7.39
CA GLU A 460 -26.43 13.05 7.07
C GLU A 460 -27.93 12.87 7.37
N LEU A 461 -28.51 11.73 6.96
CA LEU A 461 -29.93 11.45 7.20
C LEU A 461 -30.17 11.19 8.68
N GLN A 462 -29.22 10.59 9.37
CA GLN A 462 -29.24 10.41 10.82
C GLN A 462 -29.23 11.73 11.56
N GLU A 463 -28.40 12.69 11.16
CA GLU A 463 -28.37 14.05 11.73
C GLU A 463 -29.74 14.73 11.55
N GLY A 464 -30.29 14.69 10.34
CA GLY A 464 -31.66 15.22 10.08
C GLY A 464 -32.73 14.58 10.96
N TYR A 465 -32.63 13.27 11.18
CA TYR A 465 -33.55 12.54 12.03
C TYR A 465 -33.42 12.96 13.51
N GLN A 466 -32.18 13.06 14.03
CA GLN A 466 -31.92 13.52 15.41
C GLN A 466 -32.40 14.95 15.65
N ARG A 467 -32.24 15.84 14.67
CA ARG A 467 -32.75 17.22 14.74
C ARG A 467 -34.29 17.22 14.80
N ALA A 468 -34.93 16.40 13.98
CA ALA A 468 -36.42 16.24 14.04
C ALA A 468 -36.86 15.72 15.40
N GLU A 469 -36.14 14.81 16.03
CA GLU A 469 -36.39 14.31 17.38
C GLU A 469 -36.18 15.36 18.46
N ALA A 470 -35.16 16.22 18.33
CA ALA A 470 -35.01 17.35 19.25
C ALA A 470 -36.18 18.32 19.18
N VAL A 471 -36.64 18.61 17.96
CA VAL A 471 -37.88 19.41 17.77
C VAL A 471 -39.11 18.73 18.42
N ASP A 472 -39.25 17.41 18.24
CA ASP A 472 -40.31 16.62 18.85
C ASP A 472 -40.26 16.68 20.39
N SER A 473 -39.08 16.61 20.98
CA SER A 473 -38.89 16.79 22.43
C SER A 473 -39.19 18.20 22.89
N ALA A 474 -38.87 19.23 22.11
CA ALA A 474 -39.18 20.63 22.40
C ALA A 474 -40.71 20.86 22.41
N LEU A 475 -41.41 20.31 21.42
CA LEU A 475 -42.86 20.38 21.37
C LEU A 475 -43.53 19.71 22.58
N ALA A 476 -43.06 18.52 22.96
CA ALA A 476 -43.57 17.81 24.14
C ALA A 476 -43.29 18.56 25.46
N ARG A 477 -42.12 19.27 25.59
CA ARG A 477 -41.88 20.18 26.72
C ARG A 477 -42.83 21.36 26.74
N ALA A 478 -43.07 21.98 25.58
CA ALA A 478 -44.04 23.08 25.44
C ALA A 478 -45.48 22.65 25.81
N GLU A 479 -45.93 21.47 25.36
CA GLU A 479 -47.22 20.91 25.73
C GLU A 479 -47.37 20.71 27.24
N LEU A 480 -46.32 20.22 27.94
CA LEU A 480 -46.35 20.13 29.40
C LEU A 480 -46.47 21.48 30.05
N LEU A 481 -45.72 22.50 29.58
CA LEU A 481 -45.81 23.86 30.15
C LEU A 481 -47.19 24.45 29.97
N LEU A 482 -47.86 24.19 28.82
CA LEU A 482 -49.27 24.58 28.61
C LEU A 482 -50.22 23.90 29.60
N VAL A 483 -50.06 22.57 29.81
CA VAL A 483 -50.89 21.82 30.77
C VAL A 483 -50.64 22.30 32.22
N GLN A 484 -49.39 22.63 32.55
CA GLN A 484 -49.07 23.20 33.87
C GLN A 484 -49.71 24.57 34.04
N LEU A 485 -49.68 25.44 33.03
CA LEU A 485 -50.34 26.73 33.04
C LEU A 485 -51.86 26.59 33.21
N GLU A 486 -52.50 25.69 32.43
CA GLU A 486 -53.89 25.36 32.56
C GLU A 486 -54.25 24.87 34.00
N GLY A 487 -53.38 24.00 34.56
CA GLY A 487 -53.50 23.52 35.93
C GLY A 487 -53.39 24.62 36.99
N GLU A 488 -52.56 25.65 36.79
CA GLU A 488 -52.46 26.82 37.64
C GLU A 488 -53.73 27.72 37.54
N VAL A 489 -54.24 27.94 36.34
CA VAL A 489 -55.50 28.69 36.08
C VAL A 489 -56.66 27.98 36.72
N LEU A 490 -56.77 26.67 36.55
CA LEU A 490 -57.89 25.87 37.02
C LEU A 490 -57.82 25.42 38.49
N ARG A 491 -56.71 25.67 39.18
CA ARG A 491 -56.35 25.16 40.53
C ARG A 491 -57.50 25.38 41.55
N GLU A 492 -58.10 26.56 41.54
CA GLU A 492 -59.19 26.93 42.47
C GLU A 492 -60.58 26.39 42.03
N ARG A 493 -60.68 25.96 40.76
CA ARG A 493 -61.87 25.43 40.12
C ARG A 493 -62.00 23.91 40.17
N LEU A 494 -60.88 23.21 40.52
CA LEU A 494 -60.84 21.76 40.69
C LEU A 494 -61.59 21.34 41.95
N THR A 495 -62.36 20.28 41.88
CA THR A 495 -62.91 19.58 43.05
C THR A 495 -61.80 18.89 43.84
N SER A 496 -62.10 18.47 45.07
CA SER A 496 -61.12 17.73 45.91
C SER A 496 -60.70 16.41 45.23
N GLU A 497 -61.65 15.73 44.56
CA GLU A 497 -61.31 14.46 43.82
C GLU A 497 -60.44 14.69 42.60
N GLU A 498 -60.74 15.71 41.78
CA GLU A 498 -59.97 16.07 40.62
C GLU A 498 -58.53 16.50 41.02
N ARG A 499 -58.37 17.22 42.12
CA ARG A 499 -57.04 17.64 42.65
C ARG A 499 -56.26 16.45 43.10
N THR A 500 -56.87 15.52 43.84
CA THR A 500 -56.22 14.29 44.28
C THR A 500 -55.80 13.41 43.07
N ALA A 501 -56.68 13.28 42.08
CA ALA A 501 -56.39 12.55 40.85
C ALA A 501 -55.21 13.16 40.06
N LEU A 502 -55.17 14.50 39.97
CA LEU A 502 -54.06 15.22 39.31
C LEU A 502 -52.74 15.01 40.03
N GLU A 503 -52.71 15.09 41.38
CA GLU A 503 -51.52 14.86 42.19
C GLU A 503 -51.02 13.42 42.06
N THR A 504 -51.91 12.44 42.08
CA THR A 504 -51.59 11.02 41.85
C THR A 504 -50.95 10.80 40.48
N LEU A 505 -51.55 11.34 39.42
CA LEU A 505 -51.04 11.25 38.05
C LEU A 505 -49.66 11.89 37.91
N ARG A 506 -49.41 13.02 38.57
CA ARG A 506 -48.11 13.71 38.60
C ARG A 506 -47.05 12.90 39.33
N GLN A 507 -47.39 12.24 40.44
CA GLN A 507 -46.51 11.35 41.18
C GLN A 507 -46.16 10.11 40.35
N GLU A 508 -47.12 9.46 39.72
CA GLU A 508 -46.91 8.30 38.83
C GLU A 508 -45.98 8.65 37.65
N SER A 509 -46.14 9.84 37.09
CA SER A 509 -45.35 10.29 35.95
C SER A 509 -43.98 10.86 36.29
N ALA A 510 -43.63 11.05 37.58
CA ALA A 510 -42.40 11.74 37.99
C ALA A 510 -41.13 11.09 37.46
N VAL A 511 -41.02 9.76 37.51
CA VAL A 511 -39.86 9.02 36.99
C VAL A 511 -39.75 9.16 35.46
N LEU A 512 -40.87 9.14 34.77
CA LEU A 512 -40.91 9.29 33.31
C LEU A 512 -40.52 10.71 32.89
N ARG A 513 -40.98 11.72 33.62
CA ARG A 513 -40.58 13.13 33.43
C ARG A 513 -39.11 13.33 33.64
N ALA A 514 -38.51 12.73 34.68
CA ALA A 514 -37.09 12.79 34.93
C ALA A 514 -36.28 12.15 33.75
N ARG A 515 -36.71 11.00 33.24
CA ARG A 515 -36.10 10.37 32.05
C ARG A 515 -36.27 11.25 30.81
N PHE A 516 -37.45 11.79 30.55
CA PHE A 516 -37.69 12.65 29.40
C PHE A 516 -36.85 13.93 29.45
N SER A 517 -36.62 14.51 30.63
CA SER A 517 -35.79 15.72 30.79
C SER A 517 -34.34 15.55 30.36
N THR A 518 -33.83 14.30 30.25
CA THR A 518 -32.45 14.02 29.77
C THR A 518 -32.39 14.00 28.23
N LEU A 519 -33.52 13.96 27.52
CA LEU A 519 -33.53 13.98 26.07
C LEU A 519 -33.28 15.40 25.54
N PRO A 520 -32.45 15.55 24.49
CA PRO A 520 -32.23 16.87 23.91
C PRO A 520 -33.49 17.43 23.29
N ALA A 521 -33.77 18.70 23.52
CA ALA A 521 -34.88 19.45 22.97
C ALA A 521 -34.44 20.75 22.27
N SER A 522 -33.15 20.99 22.17
CA SER A 522 -32.58 22.05 21.35
C SER A 522 -31.37 21.54 20.56
N GLN A 523 -30.93 22.32 19.57
CA GLN A 523 -29.77 22.03 18.79
C GLN A 523 -28.51 22.06 19.67
N GLU A 524 -28.41 22.99 20.60
CA GLU A 524 -27.27 23.11 21.52
C GLU A 524 -27.19 21.91 22.46
N GLU A 525 -28.34 21.41 22.98
CA GLU A 525 -28.37 20.21 23.82
C GLU A 525 -27.94 18.96 23.04
N LEU A 526 -28.37 18.85 21.78
CA LEU A 526 -27.98 17.77 20.89
C LEU A 526 -26.47 17.80 20.58
N GLU A 527 -25.94 18.97 20.26
CA GLU A 527 -24.51 19.14 19.97
C GLU A 527 -23.65 18.90 21.21
N ALA A 528 -24.05 19.43 22.35
CA ALA A 528 -23.35 19.19 23.62
C ALA A 528 -23.32 17.69 24.00
N ARG A 529 -24.39 16.96 23.69
CA ARG A 529 -24.43 15.51 23.85
C ARG A 529 -23.44 14.81 22.90
N ARG A 530 -23.44 15.20 21.63
CA ARG A 530 -22.56 14.67 20.57
C ARG A 530 -21.09 14.88 20.93
N VAL A 531 -20.71 16.10 21.34
CA VAL A 531 -19.35 16.43 21.74
C VAL A 531 -18.88 15.59 22.94
N ARG A 532 -19.73 15.40 23.96
CA ARG A 532 -19.39 14.55 25.12
C ARG A 532 -19.10 13.10 24.70
N MET A 533 -19.95 12.54 23.85
CA MET A 533 -19.79 11.16 23.38
C MET A 533 -18.54 11.02 22.51
N GLN A 534 -18.31 11.98 21.62
CA GLN A 534 -17.15 11.98 20.75
C GLN A 534 -15.84 12.09 21.54
N THR A 535 -15.80 12.93 22.58
CA THR A 535 -14.63 13.05 23.48
C THR A 535 -14.30 11.71 24.15
N GLN A 536 -15.31 10.97 24.61
CA GLN A 536 -15.11 9.65 25.24
C GLN A 536 -14.56 8.62 24.23
N VAL A 537 -15.10 8.60 23.00
CA VAL A 537 -14.60 7.71 21.93
C VAL A 537 -13.15 8.08 21.53
N ASP A 538 -12.85 9.37 21.41
CA ASP A 538 -11.51 9.85 21.06
C ASP A 538 -10.47 9.55 22.17
N GLU A 539 -10.87 9.52 23.43
CA GLU A 539 -10.00 9.06 24.53
C GLU A 539 -9.67 7.58 24.41
N LEU A 540 -10.67 6.74 24.13
CA LEU A 540 -10.47 5.31 23.92
C LEU A 540 -9.64 5.02 22.67
N ASP A 541 -9.81 5.79 21.61
CA ASP A 541 -9.05 5.66 20.35
C ASP A 541 -7.56 5.99 20.58
N ARG A 542 -7.26 7.04 21.36
CA ARG A 542 -5.89 7.38 21.76
C ARG A 542 -5.23 6.27 22.57
N GLU A 543 -5.95 5.64 23.51
CA GLU A 543 -5.44 4.51 24.27
C GLU A 543 -5.20 3.29 23.36
N ALA A 544 -6.11 2.98 22.42
CA ALA A 544 -5.94 1.92 21.44
C ALA A 544 -4.76 2.16 20.50
N TYR A 545 -4.49 3.44 20.17
CA TYR A 545 -3.32 3.81 19.38
C TYR A 545 -2.01 3.57 20.15
N ARG A 546 -1.97 3.97 21.43
CA ARG A 546 -0.81 3.75 22.31
C ARG A 546 -0.50 2.26 22.48
N LEU A 547 -1.52 1.45 22.75
CA LEU A 547 -1.37 -0.01 22.84
C LEU A 547 -0.83 -0.60 21.53
N GLY A 548 -1.29 -0.11 20.38
CA GLY A 548 -0.78 -0.57 19.08
C GLY A 548 0.67 -0.19 18.81
N TYR A 549 1.15 0.92 19.37
CA TYR A 549 2.57 1.26 19.31
C TYR A 549 3.41 0.34 20.21
N GLU A 550 2.96 0.08 21.42
CA GLU A 550 3.62 -0.82 22.37
C GLU A 550 3.72 -2.24 21.81
N LEU A 551 2.64 -2.77 21.23
CA LEU A 551 2.62 -4.11 20.59
C LEU A 551 3.57 -4.19 19.39
N ARG A 552 3.61 -3.17 18.52
CA ARG A 552 4.57 -3.14 17.39
C ARG A 552 6.02 -3.10 17.88
N SER A 553 6.28 -2.40 18.97
CA SER A 553 7.61 -2.40 19.60
C SER A 553 7.97 -3.79 20.14
N MET A 554 7.03 -4.50 20.78
CA MET A 554 7.24 -5.87 21.25
C MET A 554 7.46 -6.84 20.09
N SER A 555 6.68 -6.75 19.01
CA SER A 555 6.83 -7.55 17.79
C SER A 555 8.21 -7.32 17.14
N ALA A 556 8.68 -6.07 17.09
CA ALA A 556 10.02 -5.77 16.58
C ALA A 556 11.14 -6.35 17.47
N ILE A 557 10.97 -6.32 18.79
CA ILE A 557 11.93 -6.88 19.76
C ILE A 557 11.97 -8.42 19.60
N THR A 558 10.83 -9.11 19.57
CA THR A 558 10.78 -10.57 19.40
C THR A 558 11.39 -11.01 18.07
N THR A 559 11.12 -10.27 16.98
CA THR A 559 11.73 -10.49 15.67
C THR A 559 13.25 -10.31 15.69
N ALA A 560 13.74 -9.24 16.35
CA ALA A 560 15.17 -8.99 16.51
C ALA A 560 15.86 -10.06 17.33
N VAL A 561 15.23 -10.53 18.44
CA VAL A 561 15.72 -11.61 19.27
C VAL A 561 15.78 -12.91 18.48
N ARG A 562 14.76 -13.23 17.68
CA ARG A 562 14.77 -14.42 16.81
C ARG A 562 15.91 -14.36 15.80
N LYS A 563 16.05 -13.25 15.13
CA LYS A 563 17.16 -13.05 14.18
C LYS A 563 18.52 -13.22 14.86
N TRP A 564 18.70 -12.63 16.03
CA TRP A 564 19.94 -12.80 16.80
C TRP A 564 20.20 -14.27 17.17
N VAL A 565 19.15 -15.01 17.57
CA VAL A 565 19.24 -16.45 17.88
C VAL A 565 19.67 -17.25 16.64
N ASP A 566 19.11 -16.93 15.48
CA ASP A 566 19.44 -17.63 14.22
C ASP A 566 20.86 -17.28 13.75
N ASP A 567 21.24 -15.98 13.79
CA ASP A 567 22.55 -15.50 13.33
C ASP A 567 23.71 -16.02 14.20
N THR A 568 23.50 -16.22 15.51
CA THR A 568 24.54 -16.66 16.48
C THR A 568 24.50 -18.16 16.79
N ARG A 569 23.72 -18.96 16.07
CA ARG A 569 23.49 -20.37 16.34
C ARG A 569 24.78 -21.21 16.29
N GLU A 570 25.68 -20.90 15.38
CA GLU A 570 26.97 -21.60 15.23
C GLU A 570 27.96 -21.27 16.35
N GLU A 571 27.90 -20.06 16.91
CA GLU A 571 28.76 -19.61 18.00
C GLU A 571 28.34 -20.14 19.39
N ARG A 572 27.05 -20.56 19.52
CA ARG A 572 26.46 -21.02 20.79
C ARG A 572 26.41 -22.53 20.89
N GLN A 573 27.55 -23.19 20.91
CA GLN A 573 27.66 -24.66 21.09
C GLN A 573 27.50 -25.14 22.56
N GLY A 574 26.79 -24.37 23.42
CA GLY A 574 26.73 -24.64 24.86
C GLY A 574 25.76 -25.73 25.31
N ASN A 575 24.52 -25.34 25.62
CA ASN A 575 23.54 -26.24 26.24
C ASN A 575 22.27 -26.38 25.39
N PRO A 576 22.08 -27.49 24.64
CA PRO A 576 20.93 -27.68 23.77
C PRO A 576 19.56 -27.62 24.48
N ALA A 577 19.51 -27.97 25.76
CA ALA A 577 18.29 -27.99 26.55
C ALA A 577 17.83 -26.55 26.90
N GLU A 578 18.75 -25.70 27.30
CA GLU A 578 18.45 -24.26 27.56
C GLU A 578 18.07 -23.51 26.30
N GLU A 579 18.72 -23.81 25.18
CA GLU A 579 18.35 -23.23 23.88
C GLU A 579 16.93 -23.64 23.47
N GLN A 580 16.56 -24.90 23.65
CA GLN A 580 15.21 -25.41 23.37
C GLN A 580 14.15 -24.74 24.24
N GLU A 581 14.43 -24.56 25.53
CA GLU A 581 13.54 -23.85 26.45
C GLU A 581 13.37 -22.40 26.08
N PHE A 582 14.46 -21.71 25.76
CA PHE A 582 14.43 -20.31 25.31
C PHE A 582 13.62 -20.14 23.99
N LEU A 583 13.86 -20.99 23.00
CA LEU A 583 13.08 -20.98 21.75
C LEU A 583 11.60 -21.24 21.98
N THR A 584 11.27 -22.11 22.95
CA THR A 584 9.87 -22.39 23.32
C THR A 584 9.22 -21.16 23.95
N GLN A 585 9.93 -20.47 24.84
CA GLN A 585 9.47 -19.21 25.44
C GLN A 585 9.29 -18.12 24.37
N LEU A 586 10.27 -17.94 23.47
CA LEU A 586 10.20 -16.96 22.38
C LEU A 586 9.00 -17.23 21.44
N ASN A 587 8.76 -18.50 21.09
CA ASN A 587 7.58 -18.88 20.29
C ASN A 587 6.26 -18.59 21.02
N ASN A 588 6.21 -18.76 22.34
CA ASN A 588 5.02 -18.44 23.12
C ASN A 588 4.79 -16.92 23.21
N GLU A 589 5.86 -16.12 23.36
CA GLU A 589 5.76 -14.64 23.35
C GLU A 589 5.31 -14.14 21.98
N GLU A 590 5.85 -14.66 20.89
CA GLU A 590 5.42 -14.29 19.52
C GLU A 590 3.92 -14.57 19.33
N LYS A 591 3.44 -15.75 19.71
CA LYS A 591 2.01 -16.11 19.64
C LYS A 591 1.15 -15.20 20.53
N THR A 592 1.69 -14.78 21.69
CA THR A 592 0.97 -13.88 22.59
C THR A 592 0.87 -12.48 21.98
N VAL A 593 1.93 -11.98 21.37
CA VAL A 593 1.93 -10.69 20.64
C VAL A 593 0.95 -10.75 19.47
N GLU A 594 0.97 -11.79 18.64
CA GLU A 594 0.03 -11.99 17.52
C GLU A 594 -1.44 -12.01 18.01
N ALA A 595 -1.71 -12.72 19.11
CA ALA A 595 -3.06 -12.76 19.69
C ALA A 595 -3.53 -11.38 20.19
N LEU A 596 -2.65 -10.62 20.84
CA LEU A 596 -2.94 -9.27 21.31
C LEU A 596 -3.12 -8.27 20.15
N GLU A 597 -2.34 -8.39 19.07
CA GLU A 597 -2.53 -7.60 17.85
C GLU A 597 -3.90 -7.87 17.21
N ALA A 598 -4.31 -9.15 17.13
CA ALA A 598 -5.63 -9.53 16.64
C ALA A 598 -6.77 -9.00 17.54
N GLU A 599 -6.59 -9.01 18.87
CA GLU A 599 -7.57 -8.46 19.79
C GLU A 599 -7.64 -6.92 19.70
N LEU A 600 -6.51 -6.25 19.56
CA LEU A 600 -6.47 -4.79 19.34
C LEU A 600 -7.16 -4.40 18.02
N LEU A 601 -6.99 -5.18 16.97
CA LEU A 601 -7.69 -4.96 15.71
C LEU A 601 -9.21 -5.07 15.88
N ARG A 602 -9.68 -6.06 16.65
CA ARG A 602 -11.10 -6.21 17.01
C ARG A 602 -11.62 -5.05 17.86
N LEU A 603 -10.82 -4.60 18.83
CA LEU A 603 -11.17 -3.43 19.66
C LEU A 603 -11.28 -2.16 18.83
N ARG A 604 -10.36 -1.92 17.89
CA ARG A 604 -10.43 -0.78 16.96
C ARG A 604 -11.65 -0.85 16.04
N ALA A 605 -11.98 -2.02 15.55
CA ALA A 605 -13.21 -2.20 14.77
C ALA A 605 -14.45 -1.87 15.62
N ARG A 606 -14.51 -2.33 16.88
CA ARG A 606 -15.59 -1.96 17.82
C ARG A 606 -15.62 -0.47 18.13
N LEU A 607 -14.48 0.18 18.33
CA LEU A 607 -14.42 1.63 18.57
C LEU A 607 -14.93 2.43 17.36
N ALA A 608 -14.60 1.99 16.15
CA ALA A 608 -15.15 2.57 14.93
C ALA A 608 -16.68 2.37 14.85
N ASP A 609 -17.15 1.20 15.25
CA ASP A 609 -18.59 0.91 15.35
C ASP A 609 -19.27 1.75 16.42
N GLU A 610 -18.69 1.87 17.62
CA GLU A 610 -19.21 2.71 18.71
C GLU A 610 -19.16 4.20 18.35
N ARG A 611 -18.15 4.66 17.62
CA ARG A 611 -18.10 6.05 17.09
C ARG A 611 -19.31 6.34 16.20
N ASN A 612 -19.69 5.39 15.37
CA ASN A 612 -20.86 5.50 14.50
C ASN A 612 -22.18 5.34 15.32
N SER A 613 -22.20 4.43 16.28
CA SER A 613 -23.37 4.17 17.14
C SER A 613 -23.58 5.26 18.21
N ALA A 614 -22.51 5.91 18.68
CA ALA A 614 -22.58 7.01 19.64
C ALA A 614 -23.40 8.21 19.10
N THR A 615 -23.53 8.30 17.79
CA THR A 615 -24.41 9.25 17.12
C THR A 615 -25.85 8.74 16.95
N ALA A 616 -26.15 7.48 17.27
CA ALA A 616 -27.35 6.74 16.85
C ALA A 616 -28.30 6.30 17.99
N PHE A 617 -28.40 7.01 19.10
CA PHE A 617 -29.30 6.66 20.21
C PHE A 617 -30.79 6.89 19.86
N VAL A 618 -31.35 6.12 18.95
CA VAL A 618 -32.70 6.38 18.41
C VAL A 618 -33.79 5.41 18.92
N SER A 619 -33.50 4.15 19.16
CA SER A 619 -34.55 3.14 19.32
C SER A 619 -35.28 3.11 20.67
N GLY A 620 -34.67 3.60 21.76
CA GLY A 620 -35.27 3.62 23.09
C GLY A 620 -35.98 4.93 23.47
N GLU A 621 -35.60 6.03 22.82
CA GLU A 621 -36.03 7.39 23.16
C GLU A 621 -37.42 7.70 22.65
N ASP A 622 -37.83 7.14 21.51
CA ASP A 622 -39.18 7.27 20.98
C ASP A 622 -40.25 6.75 21.95
N VAL A 623 -39.96 5.63 22.60
CA VAL A 623 -40.85 5.06 23.62
C VAL A 623 -41.01 5.99 24.83
N ILE A 624 -39.91 6.64 25.24
CA ILE A 624 -39.92 7.61 26.34
C ILE A 624 -40.75 8.83 25.95
N ARG A 625 -40.59 9.37 24.74
CA ARG A 625 -41.33 10.52 24.22
C ARG A 625 -42.83 10.23 24.13
N GLU A 626 -43.21 9.08 23.60
CA GLU A 626 -44.58 8.70 23.42
C GLU A 626 -45.32 8.51 24.78
N ARG A 627 -44.70 7.75 25.70
CA ARG A 627 -45.28 7.58 27.06
C ARG A 627 -45.35 8.90 27.81
N TYR A 628 -44.38 9.79 27.63
CA TYR A 628 -44.42 11.10 28.24
C TYR A 628 -45.60 11.93 27.74
N ARG A 629 -45.87 11.94 26.45
CA ARG A 629 -47.02 12.61 25.85
C ARG A 629 -48.35 12.02 26.31
N GLU A 630 -48.44 10.71 26.43
CA GLU A 630 -49.63 10.07 26.98
C GLU A 630 -49.96 10.59 28.40
N THR A 631 -48.92 10.80 29.25
CA THR A 631 -49.11 11.36 30.58
C THR A 631 -49.57 12.82 30.55
N VAL A 632 -48.97 13.63 29.66
CA VAL A 632 -49.37 15.04 29.46
C VAL A 632 -50.83 15.12 28.94
N ALA A 633 -51.21 14.25 28.00
CA ALA A 633 -52.55 14.18 27.47
C ALA A 633 -53.57 13.79 28.56
N ARG A 634 -53.24 12.85 29.46
CA ARG A 634 -54.12 12.46 30.59
C ARG A 634 -54.28 13.60 31.58
N GLU A 635 -53.22 14.36 31.91
CA GLU A 635 -53.34 15.56 32.75
C GLU A 635 -54.24 16.60 32.12
N HIS A 636 -54.10 16.88 30.83
CA HIS A 636 -54.95 17.79 30.08
C HIS A 636 -56.44 17.34 30.10
N ALA A 637 -56.71 16.07 29.79
CA ALA A 637 -58.04 15.53 29.80
C ALA A 637 -58.76 15.70 31.15
N LEU A 638 -58.00 15.57 32.26
CA LEU A 638 -58.54 15.79 33.61
C LEU A 638 -58.79 17.27 33.85
N LEU A 639 -57.91 18.18 33.41
CA LEU A 639 -58.10 19.63 33.56
C LEU A 639 -59.28 20.14 32.69
N ALA A 640 -59.43 19.60 31.49
CA ALA A 640 -60.53 19.98 30.58
C ALA A 640 -61.94 19.79 31.22
N THR A 641 -62.12 18.84 32.17
CA THR A 641 -63.37 18.66 32.90
C THR A 641 -63.75 19.86 33.78
N ALA A 642 -62.79 20.67 34.18
CA ALA A 642 -62.99 21.85 35.03
C ALA A 642 -63.13 23.16 34.23
N GLU A 643 -62.87 23.19 32.94
CA GLU A 643 -62.91 24.40 32.09
C GLU A 643 -64.28 25.07 32.05
N ALA A 644 -65.38 24.31 32.09
CA ALA A 644 -66.74 24.85 32.14
C ALA A 644 -66.99 25.74 33.37
N ARG A 645 -66.15 25.72 34.39
CA ARG A 645 -66.21 26.51 35.64
C ARG A 645 -65.40 27.80 35.56
N LEU A 646 -64.75 28.09 34.44
CA LEU A 646 -63.98 29.30 34.24
C LEU A 646 -64.87 30.55 34.06
N SER A 647 -64.29 31.70 34.41
CA SER A 647 -64.93 32.99 34.22
C SER A 647 -63.95 34.12 34.08
N GLY A 648 -64.35 35.20 33.40
CA GLY A 648 -63.50 36.39 33.22
C GLY A 648 -62.26 36.14 32.34
N ASP A 649 -61.13 36.74 32.72
CA ASP A 649 -59.83 36.70 31.98
C ASP A 649 -59.28 35.29 31.88
N ASP A 650 -59.65 34.37 32.79
CA ASP A 650 -59.19 32.99 32.81
C ASP A 650 -59.65 32.21 31.56
N VAL A 651 -60.79 32.52 31.02
CA VAL A 651 -61.30 31.91 29.77
C VAL A 651 -60.47 32.29 28.58
N ALA A 652 -59.98 33.54 28.51
CA ALA A 652 -59.17 34.02 27.46
C ALA A 652 -57.76 33.35 27.51
N LEU A 653 -57.17 33.16 28.73
CA LEU A 653 -55.90 32.51 28.92
C LEU A 653 -55.91 31.03 28.51
N VAL A 654 -56.95 30.28 28.90
CA VAL A 654 -57.09 28.87 28.49
C VAL A 654 -57.38 28.76 27.01
N GLY A 655 -58.16 29.70 26.41
CA GLY A 655 -58.36 29.76 24.97
C GLY A 655 -57.04 29.93 24.20
N GLN A 656 -56.20 30.86 24.65
CA GLN A 656 -54.85 31.04 24.03
C GLN A 656 -53.93 29.81 24.26
N SER A 657 -54.07 29.11 25.41
CA SER A 657 -53.32 27.85 25.62
C SER A 657 -53.77 26.78 24.63
N HIS A 658 -55.08 26.70 24.35
CA HIS A 658 -55.61 25.78 23.35
C HIS A 658 -55.11 26.10 21.91
N GLU A 659 -55.05 27.36 21.54
CA GLU A 659 -54.47 27.77 20.24
C GLU A 659 -52.98 27.39 20.13
N ALA A 660 -52.21 27.63 21.19
CA ALA A 660 -50.80 27.22 21.25
C ALA A 660 -50.65 25.69 21.15
N ARG A 661 -51.53 24.94 21.77
CA ARG A 661 -51.56 23.48 21.68
C ARG A 661 -51.93 22.98 20.29
N GLN A 662 -52.92 23.56 19.64
CA GLN A 662 -53.24 23.20 18.24
C GLN A 662 -52.06 23.46 17.31
N ARG A 663 -51.32 24.56 17.55
CA ARG A 663 -50.08 24.83 16.81
C ARG A 663 -49.01 23.76 17.08
N ALA A 664 -48.79 23.37 18.33
CA ALA A 664 -47.87 22.30 18.69
C ALA A 664 -48.24 20.96 18.00
N GLU A 665 -49.51 20.59 17.98
CA GLU A 665 -49.98 19.38 17.30
C GLU A 665 -49.79 19.44 15.77
N SER A 666 -50.03 20.61 15.15
CA SER A 666 -49.76 20.81 13.73
C SER A 666 -48.26 20.64 13.42
N LEU A 667 -47.38 21.23 14.25
CA LEU A 667 -45.95 21.07 14.09
C LEU A 667 -45.51 19.63 14.30
N ARG A 668 -46.08 18.93 15.26
CA ARG A 668 -45.86 17.51 15.52
C ARG A 668 -46.19 16.62 14.32
N THR A 669 -47.30 16.87 13.66
CA THR A 669 -47.65 16.17 12.43
C THR A 669 -46.60 16.37 11.35
N ARG A 670 -46.11 17.59 11.19
CA ARG A 670 -45.03 17.89 10.24
C ARG A 670 -43.71 17.18 10.62
N VAL A 671 -43.35 17.14 11.91
CA VAL A 671 -42.19 16.36 12.40
C VAL A 671 -42.33 14.89 12.04
N GLY A 672 -43.53 14.31 12.25
CA GLY A 672 -43.82 12.94 11.85
C GLY A 672 -43.62 12.69 10.34
N THR A 673 -44.10 13.61 9.51
CA THR A 673 -43.90 13.55 8.04
C THR A 673 -42.43 13.65 7.67
N ALA A 674 -41.67 14.58 8.28
CA ALA A 674 -40.22 14.73 8.03
C ALA A 674 -39.47 13.46 8.42
N ARG A 675 -39.71 12.88 9.59
CA ARG A 675 -39.13 11.62 10.06
C ARG A 675 -39.44 10.46 9.10
N GLN A 676 -40.68 10.35 8.63
CA GLN A 676 -41.05 9.32 7.67
C GLN A 676 -40.35 9.50 6.31
N SER A 677 -40.22 10.72 5.83
CA SER A 677 -39.50 11.03 4.60
C SER A 677 -38.03 10.61 4.70
N LEU A 678 -37.35 10.91 5.83
CA LEU A 678 -35.97 10.50 6.08
C LEU A 678 -35.81 8.97 6.12
N ARG A 679 -36.75 8.25 6.77
CA ARG A 679 -36.76 6.77 6.76
C ARG A 679 -36.88 6.20 5.34
N THR A 680 -37.81 6.75 4.56
CA THR A 680 -37.99 6.32 3.16
C THR A 680 -36.75 6.55 2.32
N GLN A 681 -36.05 7.67 2.51
CA GLN A 681 -34.76 7.93 1.85
C GLN A 681 -33.69 6.91 2.26
N VAL A 682 -33.59 6.55 3.55
CA VAL A 682 -32.69 5.50 4.04
C VAL A 682 -32.97 4.17 3.37
N GLU A 683 -34.23 3.75 3.31
CA GLU A 683 -34.65 2.51 2.66
C GLU A 683 -34.29 2.49 1.18
N GLN A 684 -34.50 3.60 0.48
CA GLN A 684 -34.24 3.71 -0.94
C GLN A 684 -32.72 3.69 -1.23
N ARG A 685 -31.95 4.51 -0.52
CA ARG A 685 -30.47 4.50 -0.63
C ARG A 685 -29.89 3.14 -0.24
N GLY A 686 -30.41 2.50 0.80
CA GLY A 686 -29.98 1.17 1.21
C GLY A 686 -30.23 0.11 0.13
N LYS A 687 -31.38 0.16 -0.56
CA LYS A 687 -31.67 -0.72 -1.70
C LYS A 687 -30.74 -0.46 -2.88
N ASP A 688 -30.47 0.80 -3.20
CA ASP A 688 -29.60 1.18 -4.31
C ASP A 688 -28.14 0.73 -4.07
N ILE A 689 -27.62 0.96 -2.86
CA ILE A 689 -26.28 0.49 -2.47
C ILE A 689 -26.23 -1.03 -2.47
N ARG A 690 -27.24 -1.71 -1.91
CA ARG A 690 -27.32 -3.19 -1.92
C ARG A 690 -27.22 -3.73 -3.34
N ASN A 691 -28.01 -3.18 -4.26
CA ASN A 691 -28.00 -3.62 -5.66
C ASN A 691 -26.62 -3.41 -6.31
N LYS A 692 -26.01 -2.25 -6.08
CA LYS A 692 -24.63 -1.98 -6.58
C LYS A 692 -23.63 -2.98 -6.01
N VAL A 693 -23.64 -3.22 -4.70
CA VAL A 693 -22.71 -4.16 -4.05
C VAL A 693 -22.90 -5.59 -4.54
N LEU A 694 -24.15 -6.03 -4.80
CA LEU A 694 -24.40 -7.36 -5.37
C LEU A 694 -23.85 -7.49 -6.79
N VAL A 695 -23.95 -6.45 -7.62
CA VAL A 695 -23.32 -6.43 -8.96
C VAL A 695 -21.80 -6.49 -8.84
N GLU A 696 -21.21 -5.70 -7.93
CA GLU A 696 -19.78 -5.72 -7.68
C GLU A 696 -19.29 -7.09 -7.18
N GLN A 697 -20.04 -7.76 -6.31
CA GLN A 697 -19.68 -9.12 -5.88
C GLN A 697 -19.63 -10.12 -7.05
N GLN A 698 -20.53 -9.99 -8.03
CA GLN A 698 -20.49 -10.82 -9.25
C GLN A 698 -19.25 -10.51 -10.10
N LEU A 699 -18.92 -9.23 -10.27
CA LEU A 699 -17.70 -8.80 -10.97
C LEU A 699 -16.44 -9.28 -10.26
N LEU A 700 -16.40 -9.18 -8.93
CA LEU A 700 -15.29 -9.68 -8.10
C LEU A 700 -15.13 -11.20 -8.20
N GLN A 701 -16.22 -11.95 -8.35
CA GLN A 701 -16.13 -13.38 -8.59
C GLN A 701 -15.48 -13.66 -9.96
N GLY A 702 -15.92 -13.00 -11.02
CA GLY A 702 -15.32 -13.11 -12.36
C GLY A 702 -13.85 -12.68 -12.36
N TYR A 703 -13.53 -11.59 -11.66
CA TYR A 703 -12.14 -11.15 -11.48
C TYR A 703 -11.28 -12.17 -10.72
N GLY A 704 -11.82 -12.77 -9.67
CA GLY A 704 -11.14 -13.85 -8.94
C GLY A 704 -10.84 -15.08 -9.79
N GLU A 705 -11.76 -15.46 -10.69
CA GLU A 705 -11.55 -16.53 -11.67
C GLU A 705 -10.45 -16.17 -12.68
N GLU A 706 -10.41 -14.92 -13.14
CA GLU A 706 -9.36 -14.44 -14.03
C GLU A 706 -8.00 -14.37 -13.34
N VAL A 707 -7.92 -13.84 -12.14
CA VAL A 707 -6.70 -13.87 -11.31
C VAL A 707 -6.21 -15.30 -11.11
N THR A 708 -7.11 -16.26 -10.86
CA THR A 708 -6.75 -17.67 -10.72
C THR A 708 -6.18 -18.23 -12.02
N ARG A 709 -6.74 -17.90 -13.16
CA ARG A 709 -6.27 -18.32 -14.49
C ARG A 709 -4.89 -17.70 -14.80
N VAL A 710 -4.73 -16.40 -14.56
CA VAL A 710 -3.45 -15.70 -14.73
C VAL A 710 -2.39 -16.26 -13.78
N THR A 711 -2.77 -16.55 -12.54
CA THR A 711 -1.88 -17.20 -11.56
C THR A 711 -1.39 -18.55 -12.05
N GLY A 712 -2.26 -19.38 -12.68
CA GLY A 712 -1.86 -20.65 -13.27
C GLY A 712 -0.80 -20.49 -14.36
N GLY A 713 -1.05 -19.59 -15.33
CA GLY A 713 -0.08 -19.29 -16.39
C GLY A 713 1.22 -18.65 -15.88
N ALA A 714 1.12 -17.78 -14.90
CA ALA A 714 2.28 -17.15 -14.26
C ALA A 714 3.10 -18.17 -13.44
N ARG A 715 2.46 -19.09 -12.73
CA ARG A 715 3.13 -20.19 -12.02
C ARG A 715 4.01 -21.02 -12.93
N ASP A 716 3.49 -21.41 -14.08
CA ASP A 716 4.24 -22.17 -15.07
C ASP A 716 5.47 -21.40 -15.58
N MET A 717 5.30 -20.12 -15.85
CA MET A 717 6.37 -19.23 -16.31
C MET A 717 7.41 -18.99 -15.23
N VAL A 718 6.97 -18.60 -14.03
CA VAL A 718 7.86 -18.34 -12.88
C VAL A 718 8.58 -19.61 -12.44
N GLY A 719 7.89 -20.77 -12.47
CA GLY A 719 8.49 -22.07 -12.17
C GLY A 719 9.64 -22.41 -13.13
N ARG A 720 9.47 -22.15 -14.43
CA ARG A 720 10.53 -22.32 -15.42
C ARG A 720 11.69 -21.34 -15.21
N ILE A 721 11.41 -20.05 -15.03
CA ILE A 721 12.42 -19.03 -14.78
C ILE A 721 13.19 -19.34 -13.49
N ALA A 722 12.52 -19.71 -12.43
CA ALA A 722 13.14 -20.10 -11.17
C ALA A 722 14.07 -21.31 -11.35
N PHE A 723 13.60 -22.35 -12.03
CA PHE A 723 14.38 -23.55 -12.29
C PHE A 723 15.62 -23.26 -13.17
N GLU A 724 15.44 -22.53 -14.27
CA GLU A 724 16.54 -22.12 -15.15
C GLU A 724 17.55 -21.22 -14.44
N SER A 725 17.07 -20.28 -13.62
CA SER A 725 17.91 -19.43 -12.79
C SER A 725 18.73 -20.24 -11.79
N ILE A 726 18.09 -21.17 -11.06
CA ILE A 726 18.79 -22.04 -10.11
C ILE A 726 19.83 -22.91 -10.84
N GLN A 727 19.52 -23.43 -12.02
CA GLN A 727 20.48 -24.17 -12.83
C GLN A 727 21.65 -23.30 -13.29
N LYS A 728 21.37 -22.05 -13.69
CA LYS A 728 22.40 -21.09 -14.13
C LYS A 728 23.33 -20.73 -12.97
N VAL A 729 22.76 -20.42 -11.81
CA VAL A 729 23.53 -20.15 -10.58
C VAL A 729 24.35 -21.37 -10.19
N ARG A 730 23.76 -22.58 -10.20
CA ARG A 730 24.51 -23.83 -9.93
C ARG A 730 25.72 -24.00 -10.85
N ARG A 731 25.56 -23.73 -12.17
CA ARG A 731 26.69 -23.82 -13.12
C ARG A 731 27.75 -22.78 -12.76
N GLN A 732 27.40 -21.57 -12.41
CA GLN A 732 28.35 -20.54 -11.99
C GLN A 732 29.17 -21.01 -10.76
N PHE A 733 28.51 -21.55 -9.74
CA PHE A 733 29.22 -22.08 -8.56
C PHE A 733 30.08 -23.33 -8.89
N TYR A 734 29.60 -24.20 -9.79
CA TYR A 734 30.41 -25.31 -10.30
C TYR A 734 31.67 -24.83 -11.00
N ASP A 735 31.54 -23.86 -11.90
CA ASP A 735 32.66 -23.29 -12.65
C ASP A 735 33.66 -22.57 -11.75
N LEU A 736 33.22 -21.85 -10.72
CA LEU A 736 34.08 -21.21 -9.72
C LEU A 736 34.89 -22.24 -8.96
N VAL A 737 34.29 -23.29 -8.43
CA VAL A 737 34.98 -24.35 -7.70
C VAL A 737 35.94 -25.09 -8.63
N LEU A 738 35.50 -25.39 -9.86
CA LEU A 738 36.38 -26.06 -10.86
C LEU A 738 37.60 -25.22 -11.23
N LYS A 739 37.41 -23.89 -11.46
CA LYS A 739 38.52 -22.97 -11.73
C LYS A 739 39.51 -22.92 -10.57
N ALA A 740 39.01 -22.93 -9.33
CA ALA A 740 39.89 -22.96 -8.14
C ALA A 740 40.62 -24.28 -7.98
N ASP A 741 39.94 -25.44 -8.19
CA ASP A 741 40.59 -26.77 -8.19
C ASP A 741 41.67 -26.86 -9.25
N VAL A 742 41.40 -26.41 -10.48
CA VAL A 742 42.43 -26.34 -11.55
C VAL A 742 43.56 -25.41 -11.16
N GLY A 743 43.27 -24.25 -10.57
CA GLY A 743 44.26 -23.31 -10.07
C GLY A 743 45.21 -23.91 -9.05
N LEU A 744 44.72 -24.74 -8.10
CA LEU A 744 45.57 -25.46 -7.16
C LEU A 744 46.50 -26.44 -7.86
N VAL A 745 46.01 -27.17 -8.87
CA VAL A 745 46.82 -28.06 -9.68
C VAL A 745 47.91 -27.27 -10.43
N ASP A 746 47.57 -26.14 -11.01
CA ASP A 746 48.51 -25.25 -11.72
C ASP A 746 49.58 -24.69 -10.79
N VAL A 747 49.22 -24.31 -9.55
CA VAL A 747 50.17 -23.87 -8.52
C VAL A 747 51.17 -25.01 -8.22
N ALA A 748 50.68 -26.23 -7.97
CA ALA A 748 51.52 -27.37 -7.66
C ALA A 748 52.45 -27.72 -8.82
N PHE A 749 51.94 -27.70 -10.07
CA PHE A 749 52.70 -27.98 -11.28
C PHE A 749 53.77 -26.94 -11.54
N THR A 750 53.41 -25.66 -11.50
CA THR A 750 54.33 -24.54 -11.77
C THR A 750 55.45 -24.50 -10.71
N ARG A 751 55.11 -24.67 -9.44
CA ARG A 751 56.08 -24.76 -8.35
C ARG A 751 57.07 -25.94 -8.53
N LYS A 752 56.56 -27.11 -8.95
CA LYS A 752 57.37 -28.27 -9.26
C LYS A 752 58.33 -27.94 -10.42
N GLN A 753 57.83 -27.32 -11.50
CA GLN A 753 58.60 -26.97 -12.65
C GLN A 753 59.69 -25.97 -12.30
N ASP A 754 59.40 -24.92 -11.54
CA ASP A 754 60.39 -23.96 -11.06
C ASP A 754 61.52 -24.63 -10.22
N LYS A 755 61.10 -25.50 -9.27
CA LYS A 755 62.07 -26.24 -8.46
C LYS A 755 62.93 -27.19 -9.28
N THR A 756 62.36 -27.83 -10.30
CA THR A 756 63.09 -28.69 -11.21
C THR A 756 64.12 -27.89 -11.99
N THR A 757 63.78 -26.72 -12.52
CA THR A 757 64.65 -25.80 -13.22
C THR A 757 65.78 -25.27 -12.33
N GLU A 758 65.48 -24.93 -11.07
CA GLU A 758 66.43 -24.50 -10.06
C GLU A 758 67.44 -25.62 -9.75
N ILE A 759 66.97 -26.87 -9.57
CA ILE A 759 67.83 -28.02 -9.36
C ILE A 759 68.73 -28.26 -10.55
N GLN A 760 68.23 -28.19 -11.79
CA GLN A 760 69.00 -28.34 -13.02
C GLN A 760 70.12 -27.26 -13.12
N LYS A 761 69.73 -25.98 -12.81
CA LYS A 761 70.68 -24.88 -12.81
C LYS A 761 71.77 -25.08 -11.76
N LEU A 762 71.46 -25.47 -10.55
CA LEU A 762 72.35 -25.76 -9.47
C LEU A 762 73.31 -26.98 -9.82
N SER A 763 72.73 -28.00 -10.47
CA SER A 763 73.53 -29.16 -10.96
C SER A 763 74.53 -28.75 -12.01
N SER A 764 74.10 -27.92 -13.00
CA SER A 764 75.05 -27.41 -14.02
C SER A 764 76.13 -26.55 -13.39
N GLN A 765 75.81 -25.65 -12.46
CA GLN A 765 76.79 -24.85 -11.73
C GLN A 765 77.80 -25.71 -10.97
N LYS A 766 77.30 -26.76 -10.28
CA LYS A 766 78.16 -27.72 -9.58
C LYS A 766 79.07 -28.45 -10.54
N ASP A 767 78.55 -28.87 -11.71
CA ASP A 767 79.39 -29.58 -12.72
C ASP A 767 80.42 -28.64 -13.33
N ASP A 768 80.10 -27.34 -13.57
CA ASP A 768 81.05 -26.31 -14.03
C ASP A 768 82.12 -26.03 -12.97
N GLU A 769 81.75 -25.90 -11.67
CA GLU A 769 82.70 -25.73 -10.58
C GLU A 769 83.60 -26.93 -10.39
N LEU A 770 83.12 -28.18 -10.55
CA LEU A 770 83.93 -29.41 -10.50
C LEU A 770 84.92 -29.46 -11.63
N GLN A 771 84.52 -29.09 -12.86
CA GLN A 771 85.46 -29.02 -14.02
C GLN A 771 86.52 -27.96 -13.78
N SER A 772 86.19 -26.80 -13.23
CA SER A 772 87.16 -25.76 -12.86
C SER A 772 88.16 -26.25 -11.81
N LEU A 773 87.65 -26.93 -10.76
CA LEU A 773 88.50 -27.55 -9.73
C LEU A 773 89.42 -28.65 -10.28
N GLU A 774 88.86 -29.48 -11.17
CA GLU A 774 89.69 -30.51 -11.85
C GLU A 774 90.82 -29.88 -12.73
N ALA A 775 90.50 -28.78 -13.41
CA ALA A 775 91.46 -28.03 -14.22
C ALA A 775 92.52 -27.38 -13.33
N GLU A 776 92.15 -26.71 -12.23
CA GLU A 776 93.10 -26.16 -11.24
C GLU A 776 93.95 -27.25 -10.61
N PHE A 777 93.34 -28.39 -10.26
CA PHE A 777 94.09 -29.53 -9.69
C PHE A 777 95.08 -30.09 -10.68
N LYS A 778 94.75 -30.12 -11.96
CA LYS A 778 95.67 -30.57 -13.03
C LYS A 778 96.81 -29.59 -13.24
N GLU A 779 96.54 -28.28 -13.22
CA GLU A 779 97.53 -27.22 -13.30
C GLU A 779 98.47 -27.28 -12.12
N VAL A 780 98.00 -27.46 -10.88
CA VAL A 780 98.87 -27.65 -9.69
C VAL A 780 99.71 -28.91 -9.75
N LEU A 781 99.19 -30.01 -10.34
CA LEU A 781 99.99 -31.23 -10.54
C LEU A 781 101.01 -31.12 -11.67
N GLU A 782 100.76 -30.33 -12.69
CA GLU A 782 101.75 -30.05 -13.77
C GLU A 782 102.86 -29.10 -13.30
N ASP A 783 102.59 -28.15 -12.41
CA ASP A 783 103.55 -27.27 -11.79
C ASP A 783 104.41 -27.94 -10.69
N ALA A 784 103.97 -29.12 -10.17
CA ALA A 784 104.68 -29.88 -9.14
C ALA A 784 105.61 -30.96 -9.68
N ASN A 785 105.71 -31.20 -11.01
CA ASN A 785 106.68 -32.08 -11.71
C ASN A 785 107.67 -31.23 -12.48
#